data_8c6479d3dee3f86d07a5e05c26949b2f
#
_entry.id   8c6479d3dee3f86d07a5e05c26949b2f
#
_cell.length_a   1.000
_cell.length_b   1.000
_cell.length_c   1.000
_cell.angle_alpha   90.00
_cell.angle_beta   90.00
_cell.angle_gamma   90.00
#
_symmetry.space_group_name_H-M   'P 1'
#
loop_
_entity.id
_entity.type
_entity.pdbx_description
1 polymer ?
#
loop_
_entity_poly.entity_id
_entity_poly.type
_entity_poly.pdbx_seq_one_letter_code
_entity_poly.pdbx_strand_id
1 'polypeptide(L)'
;MRCFLAIMTLGFACACQAEFPPLFNTEPVSDESLMTPADAAAGMKLPEGFTATAFAAEPNVQNPIAMTWDGKGRLWIAENYTYAERTQRFQLDLHDRVVILDGATGDQMTKRTVFTDNVQMLTGIEVGMGGVWLMCPPKLLFIPDANQDDVPDGPAETVLDGFTVAAANYHNFANGIRFGPDGWLYGRCGGSCPGRIGVPGTDDANRLAMEGGIWRYHPRRKTVEVLTSGTTNPWGHDWNSLGEMFFVNTVNGHLWHMIPGSHLTRPFLLDPNRRTYELIDFHADHWHFDTTGSWTDSRDGAANQFGGGHAHSGCMVYQGDAWPEKYRGQLFTLNFHGRRANQERLQREGSGYVARHDEDFMIATDTWFRGMDLSSGPDGNVFVIDWSDAGECHEHTGVHRTSGRVFKIKPSGAEQDTVIPAWSSDAIIAGLTKSRNVWHQRQAQLALMSHPENPQVVTALRDTLAKTLDAPVAIRCLTTLHSIDQLEPGQLTAMLSHSNEHVRAWAIRLATDAMPIDDCMGPHWKSNQSVSVDPTLLQSLVDLAAHDKSALVRLTLASTLQRLPVERRAELALPLVAHASDADDHNLPLMIWYGLIPVADTQHQQIAAVAAKCELPTTLRLISRVAAEEIEKQPAILDSILVACSDRGEQARGSVLQGISEGLIGWQRAPKPEHWDDFVNKSGQQHVDLTRELNVLFGDGRAMQDLIEVAMGKTDASDESRLAALEKLIQIDPPQLREICESLLGNNRLNVMAARGLSKFNDPSIGKAIVNRYGSFRAPFRPQVVSILSSRPSFATELLHAIEDGKISRSDLSAFQARQILSLGDDTVAQLVRDVWGDVRESSDEKKARMAALTAQLGPDSLAHSDRSAGRAVFAKTCQTCHRLYGVGGKVGPDLTGSNRNNLDYLVSNIVDPSSVVDKNYRMSLILMTDGRVISGLVTDENDKSVSIQTATEALVLSKDQIESRKLTDKSSMPEGLIDTLSETEVRDLFGYLSHPTQVDLPE
;
A
#
# COMPACT_ATOMS: atom_id res chain seq x y z
N MET A 1 -75.75 27.48 30.29
CA MET A 1 -74.51 27.40 31.05
C MET A 1 -74.06 25.93 31.06
N ARG A 2 -73.18 25.55 30.17
CA ARG A 2 -72.56 24.18 30.12
C ARG A 2 -71.03 24.39 30.20
N CYS A 3 -70.46 23.96 31.32
CA CYS A 3 -69.02 23.84 31.48
C CYS A 3 -68.48 22.68 30.66
N PHE A 4 -67.55 22.91 29.76
CA PHE A 4 -66.72 21.87 29.16
C PHE A 4 -65.46 21.71 30.01
N LEU A 5 -65.28 20.55 30.55
CA LEU A 5 -64.07 20.08 31.23
C LEU A 5 -63.13 19.44 30.12
N ALA A 6 -62.03 20.08 29.81
CA ALA A 6 -61.00 19.50 28.93
C ALA A 6 -60.06 18.65 29.80
N ILE A 7 -60.09 17.36 29.60
CA ILE A 7 -59.12 16.41 30.14
C ILE A 7 -57.88 16.42 29.16
N MET A 8 -56.75 16.98 29.61
CA MET A 8 -55.46 16.81 28.96
C MET A 8 -54.87 15.42 29.34
N THR A 9 -54.93 14.48 28.42
CA THR A 9 -54.19 13.24 28.52
C THR A 9 -52.74 13.53 28.07
N LEU A 10 -51.82 13.60 29.05
CA LEU A 10 -50.38 13.46 28.78
C LEU A 10 -50.11 12.01 28.33
N GLY A 11 -49.91 11.80 27.07
CA GLY A 11 -49.38 10.59 26.54
C GLY A 11 -47.86 10.53 26.82
N PHE A 12 -47.48 9.76 27.82
CA PHE A 12 -46.08 9.29 27.90
C PHE A 12 -45.85 8.36 26.72
N ALA A 13 -45.14 8.83 25.72
CA ALA A 13 -44.52 7.97 24.73
C ALA A 13 -43.35 7.25 25.42
N CYS A 14 -43.60 6.05 25.90
CA CYS A 14 -42.55 5.09 26.21
C CYS A 14 -41.86 4.78 24.86
N ALA A 15 -40.72 5.37 24.59
CA ALA A 15 -39.82 4.87 23.56
C ALA A 15 -39.40 3.48 24.03
N CYS A 16 -39.96 2.42 23.45
CA CYS A 16 -39.37 1.08 23.55
C CYS A 16 -38.00 1.21 22.91
N GLN A 17 -36.95 1.28 23.70
CA GLN A 17 -35.61 0.98 23.22
C GLN A 17 -35.68 -0.45 22.66
N ALA A 18 -35.35 -0.61 21.38
CA ALA A 18 -35.23 -1.92 20.79
C ALA A 18 -34.14 -2.67 21.58
N GLU A 19 -34.42 -3.88 22.00
CA GLU A 19 -33.41 -4.73 22.64
C GLU A 19 -32.26 -4.98 21.69
N PHE A 20 -31.02 -4.93 22.21
CA PHE A 20 -29.83 -5.18 21.38
C PHE A 20 -29.93 -6.57 20.74
N PRO A 21 -29.68 -6.70 19.41
CA PRO A 21 -29.85 -7.98 18.74
C PRO A 21 -29.02 -9.09 19.40
N PRO A 22 -29.55 -10.31 19.55
CA PRO A 22 -28.79 -11.42 20.11
C PRO A 22 -27.62 -11.77 19.21
N LEU A 23 -26.42 -11.84 19.78
CA LEU A 23 -25.22 -12.22 19.08
C LEU A 23 -25.22 -13.72 18.76
N PHE A 24 -24.68 -14.08 17.62
CA PHE A 24 -24.50 -15.46 17.19
C PHE A 24 -23.15 -15.64 16.47
N ASN A 25 -22.57 -16.81 16.60
CA ASN A 25 -21.35 -17.23 15.94
C ASN A 25 -21.69 -17.91 14.62
N THR A 26 -20.91 -17.68 13.60
CA THR A 26 -21.09 -18.27 12.26
C THR A 26 -20.02 -19.28 11.89
N GLU A 27 -18.97 -19.40 12.69
CA GLU A 27 -17.91 -20.37 12.52
C GLU A 27 -18.34 -21.81 12.88
N PRO A 28 -17.73 -22.84 12.31
CA PRO A 28 -17.92 -24.21 12.77
C PRO A 28 -17.32 -24.38 14.17
N VAL A 29 -17.84 -25.35 14.91
CA VAL A 29 -17.28 -25.72 16.22
C VAL A 29 -15.83 -26.15 16.03
N SER A 30 -14.90 -25.43 16.64
CA SER A 30 -13.48 -25.76 16.65
C SER A 30 -13.21 -26.91 17.64
N ASP A 31 -12.28 -27.80 17.30
CA ASP A 31 -11.76 -28.80 18.25
C ASP A 31 -10.87 -28.15 19.32
N GLU A 32 -10.38 -26.93 19.07
CA GLU A 32 -9.61 -26.10 20.01
C GLU A 32 -10.56 -25.26 20.88
N SER A 33 -10.64 -25.59 22.15
CA SER A 33 -11.44 -24.83 23.11
C SER A 33 -10.78 -23.49 23.45
N LEU A 34 -11.58 -22.45 23.50
CA LEU A 34 -11.18 -21.14 24.02
C LEU A 34 -10.61 -21.28 25.44
N MET A 35 -9.37 -20.81 25.68
CA MET A 35 -8.77 -20.77 27.01
C MET A 35 -9.58 -19.85 27.93
N THR A 36 -9.53 -20.10 29.27
CA THR A 36 -10.08 -19.08 30.19
C THR A 36 -9.24 -17.79 30.09
N PRO A 37 -9.85 -16.61 30.33
CA PRO A 37 -9.10 -15.35 30.27
C PRO A 37 -7.88 -15.31 31.20
N ALA A 38 -7.97 -15.96 32.38
CA ALA A 38 -6.88 -16.07 33.33
C ALA A 38 -5.75 -16.97 32.81
N ASP A 39 -6.09 -18.11 32.21
CA ASP A 39 -5.10 -19.03 31.65
C ASP A 39 -4.42 -18.44 30.42
N ALA A 40 -5.17 -17.71 29.57
CA ALA A 40 -4.63 -17.00 28.41
C ALA A 40 -3.62 -15.92 28.86
N ALA A 41 -3.95 -15.13 29.89
CA ALA A 41 -3.03 -14.14 30.46
C ALA A 41 -1.78 -14.79 31.08
N ALA A 42 -1.97 -15.84 31.86
CA ALA A 42 -0.86 -16.57 32.51
C ALA A 42 0.05 -17.29 31.49
N GLY A 43 -0.50 -17.70 30.35
CA GLY A 43 0.22 -18.34 29.25
C GLY A 43 1.05 -17.39 28.37
N MET A 44 0.90 -16.08 28.51
CA MET A 44 1.70 -15.12 27.75
C MET A 44 3.16 -15.19 28.15
N LYS A 45 4.05 -15.44 27.18
CA LYS A 45 5.49 -15.37 27.38
C LYS A 45 5.92 -13.91 27.28
N LEU A 46 6.41 -13.38 28.37
CA LEU A 46 6.85 -12.00 28.53
C LEU A 46 8.31 -11.96 28.98
N PRO A 47 9.03 -10.83 28.80
CA PRO A 47 10.34 -10.64 29.38
C PRO A 47 10.32 -10.81 30.93
N GLU A 48 11.47 -11.21 31.49
CA GLU A 48 11.62 -11.35 32.93
C GLU A 48 11.24 -10.06 33.68
N GLY A 49 10.45 -10.19 34.73
CA GLY A 49 9.94 -9.06 35.50
C GLY A 49 8.64 -8.44 35.01
N PHE A 50 7.95 -9.04 34.04
CA PHE A 50 6.62 -8.62 33.61
C PHE A 50 5.54 -9.67 33.92
N THR A 51 4.31 -9.21 34.04
CA THR A 51 3.10 -10.05 34.17
C THR A 51 1.99 -9.50 33.29
N ALA A 52 1.12 -10.40 32.79
CA ALA A 52 -0.15 -10.05 32.16
C ALA A 52 -1.33 -10.45 33.06
N THR A 53 -2.37 -9.62 33.05
CA THR A 53 -3.66 -9.94 33.69
C THR A 53 -4.78 -9.74 32.70
N ALA A 54 -5.87 -10.52 32.79
CA ALA A 54 -7.08 -10.27 32.04
C ALA A 54 -7.84 -9.12 32.74
N PHE A 55 -7.69 -7.90 32.22
CA PHE A 55 -8.35 -6.70 32.74
C PHE A 55 -9.88 -6.77 32.53
N ALA A 56 -10.29 -7.17 31.34
CA ALA A 56 -11.69 -7.43 31.00
C ALA A 56 -11.76 -8.58 30.00
N ALA A 57 -12.87 -9.30 30.00
CA ALA A 57 -13.10 -10.43 29.10
C ALA A 57 -14.60 -10.61 28.83
N GLU A 58 -14.92 -11.55 27.97
CA GLU A 58 -16.29 -11.97 27.71
C GLU A 58 -17.05 -12.32 29.02
N PRO A 59 -18.30 -11.92 29.18
CA PRO A 59 -19.17 -11.19 28.26
C PRO A 59 -19.06 -9.65 28.37
N ASN A 60 -18.13 -9.11 29.15
CA ASN A 60 -18.00 -7.66 29.35
C ASN A 60 -17.34 -6.96 28.16
N VAL A 61 -16.51 -7.68 27.42
CA VAL A 61 -15.90 -7.24 26.16
C VAL A 61 -16.05 -8.36 25.14
N GLN A 62 -16.48 -8.02 23.93
CA GLN A 62 -16.67 -8.97 22.83
C GLN A 62 -16.28 -8.31 21.51
N ASN A 63 -15.56 -9.01 20.63
CA ASN A 63 -15.06 -8.53 19.35
C ASN A 63 -14.46 -7.12 19.37
N PRO A 64 -13.50 -6.80 20.27
CA PRO A 64 -12.90 -5.48 20.35
C PRO A 64 -12.02 -5.22 19.11
N ILE A 65 -12.29 -4.13 18.37
CA ILE A 65 -11.58 -3.76 17.14
C ILE A 65 -10.64 -2.56 17.31
N ALA A 66 -10.98 -1.64 18.20
CA ALA A 66 -10.20 -0.45 18.49
C ALA A 66 -10.43 0.00 19.94
N MET A 67 -9.46 0.75 20.48
CA MET A 67 -9.57 1.31 21.83
C MET A 67 -9.03 2.74 21.90
N THR A 68 -9.53 3.50 22.88
CA THR A 68 -9.04 4.82 23.24
C THR A 68 -9.24 5.11 24.72
N TRP A 69 -8.74 6.26 25.18
CA TRP A 69 -8.79 6.70 26.56
C TRP A 69 -9.51 8.03 26.71
N ASP A 70 -10.29 8.19 27.77
CA ASP A 70 -10.83 9.48 28.15
C ASP A 70 -10.00 10.18 29.25
N GLY A 71 -10.37 11.43 29.53
CA GLY A 71 -9.74 12.24 30.58
C GLY A 71 -10.02 11.77 32.00
N LYS A 72 -10.94 10.84 32.20
CA LYS A 72 -11.23 10.20 33.50
C LYS A 72 -10.42 8.93 33.73
N GLY A 73 -9.52 8.57 32.77
CA GLY A 73 -8.67 7.38 32.84
C GLY A 73 -9.41 6.08 32.54
N ARG A 74 -10.54 6.15 31.86
CA ARG A 74 -11.35 4.98 31.49
C ARG A 74 -10.99 4.54 30.09
N LEU A 75 -11.06 3.23 29.87
CA LEU A 75 -10.81 2.61 28.58
C LEU A 75 -12.12 2.52 27.79
N TRP A 76 -12.14 3.07 26.59
CA TRP A 76 -13.23 2.99 25.65
C TRP A 76 -12.92 1.96 24.58
N ILE A 77 -13.86 1.05 24.34
CA ILE A 77 -13.71 -0.06 23.39
C ILE A 77 -14.77 0.04 22.30
N ALA A 78 -14.35 -0.06 21.06
CA ALA A 78 -15.22 -0.30 19.91
C ALA A 78 -15.39 -1.82 19.73
N GLU A 79 -16.61 -2.32 19.87
CA GLU A 79 -16.99 -3.72 19.64
C GLU A 79 -17.65 -3.84 18.26
N ASN A 80 -17.06 -4.65 17.35
CA ASN A 80 -17.53 -4.80 15.97
C ASN A 80 -18.18 -6.17 15.74
N TYR A 81 -19.49 -6.23 15.74
CA TYR A 81 -20.28 -7.43 15.48
C TYR A 81 -20.79 -7.55 14.05
N THR A 82 -20.75 -6.44 13.30
CA THR A 82 -21.22 -6.41 11.91
C THR A 82 -20.22 -7.01 10.94
N TYR A 83 -18.94 -7.18 11.32
CA TYR A 83 -17.98 -7.90 10.49
C TYR A 83 -18.39 -9.37 10.35
N ALA A 84 -18.24 -9.91 9.14
CA ALA A 84 -18.67 -11.28 8.81
C ALA A 84 -17.65 -11.95 7.89
N GLU A 85 -17.84 -13.23 7.66
CA GLU A 85 -17.07 -14.01 6.71
C GLU A 85 -17.15 -13.44 5.28
N ARG A 86 -16.20 -13.84 4.42
CA ARG A 86 -15.99 -13.27 3.09
C ARG A 86 -17.23 -13.27 2.19
N THR A 87 -18.08 -14.28 2.26
CA THR A 87 -19.28 -14.39 1.45
C THR A 87 -20.34 -13.37 1.84
N GLN A 88 -20.47 -13.11 3.12
CA GLN A 88 -21.42 -12.16 3.72
C GLN A 88 -20.84 -10.76 3.79
N ARG A 89 -19.56 -10.61 4.11
CA ARG A 89 -18.78 -9.39 4.38
C ARG A 89 -19.24 -8.64 5.63
N PHE A 90 -20.48 -8.23 5.69
CA PHE A 90 -21.07 -7.53 6.83
C PHE A 90 -22.48 -8.05 7.11
N GLN A 91 -22.73 -8.35 8.38
CA GLN A 91 -24.02 -8.76 8.92
C GLN A 91 -24.78 -7.52 9.41
N LEU A 92 -25.43 -6.79 8.47
CA LEU A 92 -26.03 -5.48 8.74
C LEU A 92 -27.40 -5.53 9.47
N ASP A 93 -27.90 -6.69 9.82
CA ASP A 93 -28.97 -6.88 10.79
C ASP A 93 -28.48 -6.92 12.25
N LEU A 94 -27.15 -6.97 12.46
CA LEU A 94 -26.50 -6.69 13.73
C LEU A 94 -26.10 -5.21 13.83
N HIS A 95 -25.81 -4.78 15.05
CA HIS A 95 -25.28 -3.47 15.37
C HIS A 95 -23.97 -3.61 16.14
N ASP A 96 -23.09 -2.64 15.99
CA ASP A 96 -21.84 -2.50 16.74
C ASP A 96 -22.07 -1.65 17.98
N ARG A 97 -21.15 -1.73 18.94
CA ARG A 97 -21.32 -1.12 20.24
C ARG A 97 -20.06 -0.42 20.73
N VAL A 98 -20.23 0.67 21.44
CA VAL A 98 -19.16 1.36 22.17
C VAL A 98 -19.37 1.15 23.67
N VAL A 99 -18.36 0.63 24.34
CA VAL A 99 -18.38 0.38 25.78
C VAL A 99 -17.26 1.13 26.50
N ILE A 100 -17.54 1.53 27.75
CA ILE A 100 -16.63 2.23 28.65
C ILE A 100 -16.31 1.30 29.81
N LEU A 101 -15.04 1.10 30.09
CA LEU A 101 -14.54 0.25 31.17
C LEU A 101 -13.82 1.11 32.20
N ASP A 102 -14.34 1.13 33.42
CA ASP A 102 -13.72 1.77 34.58
C ASP A 102 -12.71 0.82 35.25
N GLY A 103 -11.77 1.37 36.02
CA GLY A 103 -10.86 0.58 36.87
C GLY A 103 -9.48 0.35 36.25
N ALA A 104 -9.08 1.09 35.21
CA ALA A 104 -7.84 0.87 34.48
C ALA A 104 -6.54 1.06 35.31
N THR A 105 -6.59 1.75 36.43
CA THR A 105 -5.47 1.83 37.37
C THR A 105 -5.31 0.56 38.21
N GLY A 106 -6.32 -0.28 38.31
CA GLY A 106 -6.27 -1.62 38.92
C GLY A 106 -6.01 -2.72 37.88
N ASP A 107 -6.09 -3.96 38.35
CA ASP A 107 -5.84 -5.16 37.54
C ASP A 107 -7.08 -5.70 36.82
N GLN A 108 -8.27 -5.24 37.21
CA GLN A 108 -9.54 -5.66 36.64
C GLN A 108 -10.49 -4.46 36.49
N MET A 109 -11.33 -4.52 35.50
CA MET A 109 -12.42 -3.54 35.33
C MET A 109 -13.36 -3.57 36.54
N THR A 110 -13.88 -2.41 36.90
CA THR A 110 -14.80 -2.27 38.03
C THR A 110 -16.23 -2.00 37.62
N LYS A 111 -16.42 -1.40 36.43
CA LYS A 111 -17.72 -1.06 35.89
C LYS A 111 -17.66 -1.08 34.37
N ARG A 112 -18.77 -1.51 33.74
CA ARG A 112 -19.00 -1.41 32.29
C ARG A 112 -20.20 -0.52 32.02
N THR A 113 -20.06 0.42 31.12
CA THR A 113 -21.14 1.30 30.63
C THR A 113 -21.23 1.16 29.12
N VAL A 114 -22.43 1.08 28.55
CA VAL A 114 -22.66 1.17 27.10
C VAL A 114 -22.91 2.64 26.77
N PHE A 115 -22.07 3.23 25.89
CA PHE A 115 -22.27 4.57 25.40
C PHE A 115 -23.25 4.63 24.22
N THR A 116 -23.06 3.74 23.24
CA THR A 116 -23.98 3.57 22.11
C THR A 116 -23.93 2.12 21.62
N ASP A 117 -25.03 1.61 21.12
CA ASP A 117 -25.20 0.26 20.58
C ASP A 117 -25.95 0.29 19.22
N ASN A 118 -25.96 1.44 18.57
CA ASN A 118 -26.71 1.68 17.33
C ASN A 118 -25.83 2.29 16.24
N VAL A 119 -24.65 1.68 16.02
CA VAL A 119 -23.75 1.99 14.89
C VAL A 119 -23.44 0.72 14.13
N GLN A 120 -22.88 0.83 12.95
CA GLN A 120 -22.51 -0.32 12.09
C GLN A 120 -21.17 -0.08 11.43
N MET A 121 -20.47 -1.17 11.10
CA MET A 121 -19.15 -1.14 10.46
C MET A 121 -18.12 -0.33 11.26
N LEU A 122 -18.18 -0.42 12.59
CA LEU A 122 -17.32 0.32 13.51
C LEU A 122 -15.88 -0.20 13.45
N THR A 123 -14.92 0.65 13.09
CA THR A 123 -13.52 0.27 12.87
C THR A 123 -12.52 1.17 13.58
N GLY A 124 -12.99 2.16 14.31
CA GLY A 124 -12.13 3.08 15.05
C GLY A 124 -12.91 3.99 15.98
N ILE A 125 -12.28 4.37 17.08
CA ILE A 125 -12.85 5.23 18.11
C ILE A 125 -11.82 6.21 18.62
N GLU A 126 -12.27 7.45 18.91
CA GLU A 126 -11.51 8.45 19.64
C GLU A 126 -12.44 9.32 20.48
N VAL A 127 -11.97 9.77 21.65
CA VAL A 127 -12.77 10.60 22.59
C VAL A 127 -12.08 11.94 22.79
N GLY A 128 -12.83 13.01 22.56
CA GLY A 128 -12.33 14.37 22.76
C GLY A 128 -13.13 15.42 22.00
N MET A 129 -12.82 16.67 22.24
CA MET A 129 -13.47 17.83 21.60
C MET A 129 -15.01 17.84 21.78
N GLY A 130 -15.49 17.41 22.96
CA GLY A 130 -16.91 17.45 23.33
C GLY A 130 -17.74 16.28 22.85
N GLY A 131 -17.11 15.12 22.52
CA GLY A 131 -17.85 13.92 22.13
C GLY A 131 -16.97 12.77 21.72
N VAL A 132 -17.57 11.83 21.00
CA VAL A 132 -16.99 10.57 20.57
C VAL A 132 -16.95 10.52 19.04
N TRP A 133 -15.78 10.27 18.50
CA TRP A 133 -15.52 10.13 17.08
C TRP A 133 -15.48 8.65 16.73
N LEU A 134 -16.20 8.24 15.69
CA LEU A 134 -16.33 6.83 15.29
C LEU A 134 -16.02 6.69 13.79
N MET A 135 -15.08 5.83 13.46
CA MET A 135 -14.86 5.44 12.08
C MET A 135 -15.82 4.28 11.75
N CYS A 136 -16.77 4.57 10.88
CA CYS A 136 -17.80 3.63 10.42
C CYS A 136 -17.91 3.72 8.89
N PRO A 137 -16.99 3.09 8.13
CA PRO A 137 -17.00 3.22 6.66
C PRO A 137 -18.41 2.99 6.08
N PRO A 138 -18.88 3.81 5.15
CA PRO A 138 -18.15 4.85 4.40
C PRO A 138 -18.05 6.23 5.08
N LYS A 139 -18.28 6.35 6.40
CA LYS A 139 -18.41 7.61 7.12
C LYS A 139 -17.50 7.70 8.32
N LEU A 140 -17.07 8.93 8.62
CA LEU A 140 -16.61 9.33 9.95
C LEU A 140 -17.78 9.99 10.67
N LEU A 141 -18.11 9.50 11.85
CA LEU A 141 -19.22 9.98 12.69
C LEU A 141 -18.69 10.73 13.90
N PHE A 142 -19.46 11.70 14.38
CA PHE A 142 -19.26 12.37 15.67
C PHE A 142 -20.56 12.25 16.48
N ILE A 143 -20.47 11.81 17.72
CA ILE A 143 -21.58 11.75 18.67
C ILE A 143 -21.28 12.75 19.80
N PRO A 144 -22.05 13.81 19.96
CA PRO A 144 -21.83 14.80 21.04
C PRO A 144 -22.07 14.19 22.42
N ASP A 145 -21.19 14.53 23.36
CA ASP A 145 -21.28 14.28 24.81
C ASP A 145 -20.48 15.40 25.51
N ALA A 146 -21.06 16.61 25.47
CA ALA A 146 -20.36 17.82 25.93
C ALA A 146 -20.26 17.89 27.46
N ASN A 147 -21.25 17.31 28.17
CA ASN A 147 -21.28 17.26 29.62
C ASN A 147 -20.49 16.06 30.19
N GLN A 148 -20.06 15.12 29.33
CA GLN A 148 -19.30 13.92 29.68
C GLN A 148 -20.01 13.02 30.72
N ASP A 149 -21.34 12.88 30.61
CA ASP A 149 -22.14 12.00 31.50
C ASP A 149 -22.31 10.58 30.95
N ASP A 150 -21.64 10.26 29.86
CA ASP A 150 -21.65 8.96 29.17
C ASP A 150 -22.98 8.67 28.44
N VAL A 151 -23.79 9.70 28.21
CA VAL A 151 -25.06 9.63 27.47
C VAL A 151 -24.96 10.56 26.26
N PRO A 152 -25.17 10.10 25.03
CA PRO A 152 -25.18 10.97 23.86
C PRO A 152 -26.12 12.19 24.01
N ASP A 153 -25.60 13.41 23.80
CA ASP A 153 -26.40 14.65 23.83
C ASP A 153 -27.24 14.82 22.55
N GLY A 154 -27.01 13.99 21.54
CA GLY A 154 -27.71 14.05 20.25
C GLY A 154 -27.40 12.86 19.34
N PRO A 155 -28.00 12.83 18.16
CA PRO A 155 -27.72 11.78 17.18
C PRO A 155 -26.31 11.86 16.62
N ALA A 156 -25.80 10.74 16.10
CA ALA A 156 -24.52 10.70 15.38
C ALA A 156 -24.57 11.62 14.13
N GLU A 157 -23.58 12.49 14.03
CA GLU A 157 -23.40 13.41 12.90
C GLU A 157 -22.34 12.84 11.93
N THR A 158 -22.63 12.84 10.64
CA THR A 158 -21.63 12.50 9.63
C THR A 158 -20.67 13.68 9.43
N VAL A 159 -19.39 13.49 9.69
CA VAL A 159 -18.34 14.52 9.60
C VAL A 159 -17.57 14.44 8.30
N LEU A 160 -17.25 13.24 7.87
CA LEU A 160 -16.67 12.93 6.57
C LEU A 160 -17.43 11.76 5.94
N ASP A 161 -17.45 11.72 4.62
CA ASP A 161 -17.97 10.60 3.84
C ASP A 161 -17.11 10.34 2.60
N GLY A 162 -17.47 9.33 1.81
CA GLY A 162 -16.80 9.00 0.57
C GLY A 162 -15.69 7.95 0.70
N PHE A 163 -15.47 7.36 1.88
CA PHE A 163 -14.70 6.12 1.99
C PHE A 163 -15.47 4.97 1.32
N THR A 164 -14.73 4.00 0.76
CA THR A 164 -15.38 2.84 0.13
C THR A 164 -15.06 1.55 0.88
N VAL A 165 -15.82 0.52 0.57
CA VAL A 165 -15.57 -0.84 1.05
C VAL A 165 -15.58 -1.76 -0.16
N ALA A 166 -14.44 -2.37 -0.46
CA ALA A 166 -14.30 -3.25 -1.62
C ALA A 166 -15.08 -4.57 -1.44
N ALA A 167 -15.51 -5.16 -2.54
CA ALA A 167 -16.16 -6.47 -2.52
C ALA A 167 -15.19 -7.62 -2.18
N ALA A 168 -13.95 -7.53 -2.72
CA ALA A 168 -12.81 -8.34 -2.28
C ALA A 168 -12.03 -7.56 -1.23
N ASN A 169 -11.16 -8.06 -0.44
CA ASN A 169 -10.34 -7.32 0.53
C ASN A 169 -11.13 -6.28 1.34
N TYR A 170 -12.36 -6.58 1.67
CA TYR A 170 -13.29 -5.67 2.37
C TYR A 170 -12.79 -5.26 3.77
N HIS A 171 -11.87 -6.01 4.36
CA HIS A 171 -11.20 -5.72 5.63
C HIS A 171 -10.11 -4.62 5.50
N ASN A 172 -9.79 -4.15 4.29
CA ASN A 172 -8.84 -3.06 4.05
C ASN A 172 -9.50 -1.67 4.11
N PHE A 173 -10.67 -1.55 4.68
CA PHE A 173 -11.44 -0.31 4.79
C PHE A 173 -10.77 0.74 5.68
N ALA A 174 -11.31 1.95 5.70
CA ALA A 174 -10.88 3.00 6.61
C ALA A 174 -11.04 2.55 8.07
N ASN A 175 -10.02 2.75 8.89
CA ASN A 175 -9.96 2.25 10.26
C ASN A 175 -9.15 3.17 11.16
N GLY A 176 -9.32 2.99 12.44
CA GLY A 176 -8.56 3.63 13.52
C GLY A 176 -8.41 5.13 13.36
N ILE A 177 -8.72 5.85 14.40
CA ILE A 177 -8.57 7.30 14.45
C ILE A 177 -7.88 7.70 15.75
N ARG A 178 -7.08 8.78 15.72
CA ARG A 178 -6.40 9.31 16.90
C ARG A 178 -6.06 10.79 16.72
N PHE A 179 -6.22 11.60 17.77
CA PHE A 179 -5.74 12.97 17.75
C PHE A 179 -4.21 13.03 17.76
N GLY A 180 -3.66 13.78 16.81
CA GLY A 180 -2.23 14.05 16.70
C GLY A 180 -1.77 15.21 17.60
N PRO A 181 -0.44 15.40 17.72
CA PRO A 181 0.12 16.46 18.53
C PRO A 181 -0.25 17.87 18.06
N ASP A 182 -0.62 18.03 16.80
CA ASP A 182 -1.05 19.28 16.15
C ASP A 182 -2.56 19.56 16.25
N GLY A 183 -3.32 18.68 16.91
CA GLY A 183 -4.76 18.83 17.12
C GLY A 183 -5.63 18.35 15.96
N TRP A 184 -5.06 17.80 14.91
CA TRP A 184 -5.80 17.10 13.86
C TRP A 184 -6.19 15.68 14.30
N LEU A 185 -7.31 15.20 13.81
CA LEU A 185 -7.73 13.82 13.92
C LEU A 185 -7.19 13.03 12.72
N TYR A 186 -6.30 12.08 12.96
CA TYR A 186 -5.68 11.24 11.94
C TYR A 186 -6.39 9.91 11.82
N GLY A 187 -6.45 9.37 10.60
CA GLY A 187 -7.00 8.05 10.32
C GLY A 187 -6.28 7.36 9.17
N ARG A 188 -6.62 6.11 8.94
CA ARG A 188 -5.97 5.22 7.99
C ARG A 188 -6.98 4.65 6.99
N CYS A 189 -6.50 4.23 5.80
CA CYS A 189 -7.30 3.50 4.82
C CYS A 189 -6.42 2.58 3.99
N GLY A 190 -6.88 1.39 3.67
CA GLY A 190 -6.15 0.48 2.80
C GLY A 190 -6.32 0.80 1.32
N GLY A 191 -5.30 0.49 0.53
CA GLY A 191 -5.27 0.79 -0.90
C GLY A 191 -6.31 0.04 -1.75
N SER A 192 -6.82 -1.09 -1.24
CA SER A 192 -7.90 -1.84 -1.92
C SER A 192 -9.29 -1.22 -1.74
N CYS A 193 -9.43 -0.26 -0.83
CA CYS A 193 -10.68 0.46 -0.56
C CYS A 193 -10.50 1.96 -0.88
N PRO A 194 -10.20 2.31 -2.14
CA PRO A 194 -10.03 3.70 -2.52
C PRO A 194 -11.32 4.47 -2.29
N GLY A 195 -11.20 5.79 -2.11
CA GLY A 195 -12.34 6.65 -1.88
C GLY A 195 -12.17 8.03 -2.50
N ARG A 196 -13.26 8.80 -2.48
CA ARG A 196 -13.23 10.23 -2.76
C ARG A 196 -13.84 10.94 -1.56
N ILE A 197 -12.96 11.28 -0.61
CA ILE A 197 -13.38 11.73 0.71
C ILE A 197 -13.61 13.23 0.76
N GLY A 198 -14.55 13.64 1.59
CA GLY A 198 -14.86 15.05 1.80
C GLY A 198 -15.84 15.27 2.96
N VAL A 199 -16.04 16.53 3.31
CA VAL A 199 -17.13 16.91 4.21
C VAL A 199 -18.47 16.70 3.49
N PRO A 200 -19.54 16.23 4.17
CA PRO A 200 -20.84 16.02 3.55
C PRO A 200 -21.32 17.24 2.74
N GLY A 201 -21.79 16.99 1.53
CA GLY A 201 -22.21 18.04 0.58
C GLY A 201 -21.08 18.58 -0.30
N THR A 202 -19.84 18.12 -0.16
CA THR A 202 -18.76 18.45 -1.10
C THR A 202 -19.05 17.78 -2.45
N ASP A 203 -19.00 18.56 -3.54
CA ASP A 203 -19.14 18.06 -4.89
C ASP A 203 -18.02 17.05 -5.23
N ASP A 204 -18.32 16.02 -6.01
CA ASP A 204 -17.36 14.96 -6.36
C ASP A 204 -16.06 15.49 -6.99
N ALA A 205 -16.14 16.57 -7.75
CA ALA A 205 -14.95 17.19 -8.35
C ALA A 205 -14.00 17.84 -7.34
N ASN A 206 -14.49 18.13 -6.13
CA ASN A 206 -13.74 18.78 -5.06
C ASN A 206 -13.37 17.80 -3.92
N ARG A 207 -13.73 16.53 -4.04
CA ARG A 207 -13.36 15.50 -3.09
C ARG A 207 -11.93 15.04 -3.33
N LEU A 208 -11.22 14.75 -2.23
CA LEU A 208 -9.83 14.29 -2.27
C LEU A 208 -9.76 12.80 -2.63
N ALA A 209 -8.80 12.45 -3.48
CA ALA A 209 -8.54 11.06 -3.81
C ALA A 209 -7.88 10.35 -2.62
N MET A 210 -8.55 9.33 -2.08
CA MET A 210 -8.01 8.44 -1.05
C MET A 210 -7.64 7.10 -1.69
N GLU A 211 -6.35 6.86 -1.88
CA GLU A 211 -5.80 5.69 -2.58
C GLU A 211 -4.90 4.86 -1.66
N GLY A 212 -5.33 4.69 -0.41
CA GLY A 212 -4.55 4.08 0.67
C GLY A 212 -3.71 5.07 1.45
N GLY A 213 -3.22 4.66 2.62
CA GLY A 213 -2.35 5.48 3.47
C GLY A 213 -3.07 6.24 4.58
N ILE A 214 -2.57 7.43 4.87
CA ILE A 214 -2.97 8.24 6.02
C ILE A 214 -3.72 9.49 5.56
N TRP A 215 -4.80 9.78 6.24
CA TRP A 215 -5.57 11.02 6.10
C TRP A 215 -5.71 11.71 7.46
N ARG A 216 -6.06 13.02 7.46
CA ARG A 216 -6.36 13.75 8.69
C ARG A 216 -7.53 14.73 8.50
N TYR A 217 -8.25 15.00 9.59
CA TYR A 217 -9.37 15.93 9.64
C TYR A 217 -9.17 16.96 10.76
N HIS A 218 -9.40 18.24 10.47
CA HIS A 218 -9.31 19.30 11.47
C HIS A 218 -10.71 19.64 12.01
N PRO A 219 -11.01 19.33 13.29
CA PRO A 219 -12.38 19.47 13.83
C PRO A 219 -12.94 20.88 13.78
N ARG A 220 -12.11 21.91 14.05
CA ARG A 220 -12.54 23.30 14.06
C ARG A 220 -12.64 23.91 12.66
N ARG A 221 -11.64 23.68 11.80
CA ARG A 221 -11.60 24.18 10.41
C ARG A 221 -12.53 23.41 9.48
N LYS A 222 -12.96 22.23 9.89
CA LYS A 222 -13.78 21.29 9.10
C LYS A 222 -13.16 21.00 7.73
N THR A 223 -11.84 20.81 7.72
CA THR A 223 -11.05 20.49 6.52
C THR A 223 -10.46 19.10 6.64
N VAL A 224 -10.30 18.42 5.50
CA VAL A 224 -9.67 17.11 5.40
C VAL A 224 -8.46 17.19 4.48
N GLU A 225 -7.42 16.41 4.78
CA GLU A 225 -6.23 16.23 3.95
C GLU A 225 -5.92 14.74 3.81
N VAL A 226 -5.44 14.34 2.65
CA VAL A 226 -4.83 13.02 2.41
C VAL A 226 -3.33 13.21 2.43
N LEU A 227 -2.65 12.61 3.41
CA LEU A 227 -1.23 12.88 3.66
C LEU A 227 -0.30 11.96 2.91
N THR A 228 -0.70 10.71 2.67
CA THR A 228 0.10 9.74 1.94
C THR A 228 -0.77 8.93 1.00
N SER A 229 -0.18 8.38 -0.04
CA SER A 229 -0.84 7.48 -0.99
C SER A 229 -0.08 6.16 -1.05
N GLY A 230 -0.78 5.04 -1.19
CA GLY A 230 -0.13 3.72 -1.28
C GLY A 230 -0.38 2.85 -0.07
N THR A 231 0.51 1.89 0.13
CA THR A 231 0.41 0.78 1.09
C THR A 231 -0.77 -0.17 0.80
N THR A 232 -0.87 -1.27 1.55
CA THR A 232 -1.93 -2.28 1.35
C THR A 232 -3.07 -2.08 2.31
N ASN A 233 -2.77 -2.11 3.61
CA ASN A 233 -3.76 -2.18 4.66
C ASN A 233 -3.17 -1.72 6.01
N PRO A 234 -3.06 -0.40 6.26
CA PRO A 234 -2.54 0.11 7.52
C PRO A 234 -3.51 -0.13 8.67
N TRP A 235 -3.01 -0.70 9.80
CA TRP A 235 -3.80 -1.08 10.98
C TRP A 235 -3.21 -0.63 12.31
N GLY A 236 -2.46 0.43 12.34
CA GLY A 236 -1.92 1.03 13.56
C GLY A 236 -1.10 2.26 13.25
N HIS A 237 -1.16 3.29 14.08
CA HIS A 237 -0.27 4.44 13.99
C HIS A 237 -0.06 5.09 15.36
N ASP A 238 1.11 5.64 15.56
CA ASP A 238 1.45 6.41 16.76
C ASP A 238 2.60 7.39 16.51
N TRP A 239 2.84 8.27 17.44
CA TRP A 239 3.90 9.29 17.40
C TRP A 239 4.95 9.01 18.46
N ASN A 240 6.22 9.25 18.12
CA ASN A 240 7.27 9.29 19.12
C ASN A 240 7.24 10.63 19.91
N SER A 241 8.11 10.77 20.92
CA SER A 241 8.17 11.95 21.76
C SER A 241 8.59 13.23 21.04
N LEU A 242 9.10 13.12 19.82
CA LEU A 242 9.48 14.23 18.95
C LEU A 242 8.39 14.54 17.92
N GLY A 243 7.24 13.88 18.02
CA GLY A 243 6.08 14.08 17.16
C GLY A 243 6.22 13.51 15.75
N GLU A 244 7.21 12.65 15.48
CA GLU A 244 7.28 11.91 14.23
C GLU A 244 6.31 10.74 14.28
N MET A 245 5.50 10.59 13.25
CA MET A 245 4.47 9.58 13.14
C MET A 245 4.98 8.33 12.45
N PHE A 246 4.61 7.18 13.00
CA PHE A 246 4.85 5.87 12.41
C PHE A 246 3.54 5.12 12.26
N PHE A 247 3.44 4.28 11.23
CA PHE A 247 2.30 3.41 11.07
C PHE A 247 2.72 2.03 10.58
N VAL A 248 1.93 1.04 10.95
CA VAL A 248 2.13 -0.34 10.55
C VAL A 248 1.14 -0.73 9.47
N ASN A 249 1.57 -1.66 8.62
CA ASN A 249 0.82 -2.11 7.46
C ASN A 249 0.80 -3.63 7.39
N THR A 250 -0.29 -4.17 6.93
CA THR A 250 -0.45 -5.60 6.71
C THR A 250 -0.01 -5.94 5.29
N VAL A 251 0.77 -6.99 5.17
CA VAL A 251 1.34 -7.66 4.01
C VAL A 251 2.63 -7.01 3.50
N ASN A 252 2.61 -5.97 2.73
CA ASN A 252 3.83 -5.44 2.09
C ASN A 252 4.44 -4.32 2.90
N GLY A 253 5.64 -4.57 3.45
CA GLY A 253 6.28 -3.67 4.39
C GLY A 253 5.47 -3.56 5.69
N HIS A 254 6.09 -3.76 6.82
CA HIS A 254 5.33 -3.76 8.06
C HIS A 254 5.33 -2.40 8.77
N LEU A 255 6.33 -1.52 8.50
CA LEU A 255 6.47 -0.25 9.20
C LEU A 255 6.88 0.89 8.27
N TRP A 256 6.29 2.04 8.49
CA TRP A 256 6.47 3.24 7.70
C TRP A 256 6.66 4.47 8.60
N HIS A 257 7.65 5.30 8.27
CA HIS A 257 7.72 6.68 8.74
C HIS A 257 6.77 7.52 7.88
N MET A 258 5.77 8.14 8.48
CA MET A 258 4.79 8.95 7.77
C MET A 258 5.38 10.30 7.34
N ILE A 259 5.50 10.51 6.06
CA ILE A 259 5.99 11.75 5.45
C ILE A 259 4.85 12.35 4.63
N PRO A 260 4.32 13.52 4.99
CA PRO A 260 3.21 14.12 4.23
C PRO A 260 3.58 14.36 2.76
N GLY A 261 2.70 13.97 1.86
CA GLY A 261 2.91 14.04 0.41
C GLY A 261 3.69 12.86 -0.19
N SER A 262 3.98 11.81 0.59
CA SER A 262 4.68 10.65 0.07
C SER A 262 3.76 9.71 -0.72
N HIS A 263 4.32 9.16 -1.81
CA HIS A 263 3.75 8.03 -2.55
C HIS A 263 4.51 6.77 -2.15
N LEU A 264 3.80 5.85 -1.52
CA LEU A 264 4.40 4.68 -0.88
C LEU A 264 4.20 3.42 -1.73
N THR A 265 5.16 2.50 -1.64
CA THR A 265 5.09 1.21 -2.33
C THR A 265 3.79 0.50 -2.03
N ARG A 266 3.16 0.03 -3.10
CA ARG A 266 1.90 -0.71 -3.08
C ARG A 266 2.05 -1.99 -3.91
N PRO A 267 1.47 -3.11 -3.50
CA PRO A 267 1.51 -4.32 -4.31
C PRO A 267 0.62 -4.15 -5.52
N PHE A 268 1.15 -4.45 -6.71
CA PHE A 268 0.40 -4.65 -7.95
C PHE A 268 -0.42 -3.48 -8.49
N LEU A 269 -0.38 -2.32 -7.85
CA LEU A 269 -1.11 -1.12 -8.28
C LEU A 269 -0.16 -0.12 -8.91
N LEU A 270 -0.58 0.45 -10.03
CA LEU A 270 0.01 1.67 -10.54
C LEU A 270 -0.33 2.82 -9.61
N ASP A 271 0.61 3.72 -9.38
CA ASP A 271 0.29 4.97 -8.73
C ASP A 271 -0.76 5.73 -9.58
N PRO A 272 -1.80 6.33 -8.96
CA PRO A 272 -2.80 7.09 -9.70
C PRO A 272 -2.18 8.29 -10.45
N ASN A 273 -1.09 8.85 -9.99
CA ASN A 273 -0.34 9.87 -10.69
C ASN A 273 0.75 9.24 -11.59
N ARG A 274 0.57 9.32 -12.87
CA ARG A 274 1.49 8.75 -13.88
C ARG A 274 2.91 9.30 -13.84
N ARG A 275 3.10 10.52 -13.29
CA ARG A 275 4.41 11.18 -13.17
C ARG A 275 5.17 10.79 -11.91
N THR A 276 4.59 9.98 -11.03
CA THR A 276 5.26 9.53 -9.79
C THR A 276 6.52 8.73 -10.12
N TYR A 277 6.45 7.84 -11.12
CA TYR A 277 7.49 6.97 -11.66
C TYR A 277 8.09 5.98 -10.66
N GLU A 278 8.46 6.42 -9.48
CA GLU A 278 9.05 5.62 -8.40
C GLU A 278 8.38 5.90 -7.08
N LEU A 279 8.32 4.91 -6.20
CA LEU A 279 7.63 4.93 -4.91
C LEU A 279 8.64 4.76 -3.77
N ILE A 280 8.39 5.42 -2.64
CA ILE A 280 9.18 5.23 -1.41
C ILE A 280 8.86 3.86 -0.83
N ASP A 281 9.88 3.07 -0.53
CA ASP A 281 9.77 1.75 0.09
C ASP A 281 9.59 1.86 1.61
N PHE A 282 9.25 0.74 2.27
CA PHE A 282 9.02 0.70 3.71
C PHE A 282 10.29 1.03 4.54
N HIS A 283 10.05 1.47 5.77
CA HIS A 283 11.09 2.02 6.64
C HIS A 283 11.54 1.03 7.73
N ALA A 284 11.79 -0.20 7.33
CA ALA A 284 12.43 -1.21 8.19
C ALA A 284 13.50 -1.96 7.39
N ASP A 285 14.53 -2.45 8.07
CA ASP A 285 15.62 -3.20 7.45
C ASP A 285 15.39 -4.71 7.39
N HIS A 286 14.20 -5.15 7.77
CA HIS A 286 13.83 -6.56 7.94
C HIS A 286 12.36 -6.79 7.57
N TRP A 287 12.01 -8.07 7.45
CA TRP A 287 10.66 -8.56 7.29
C TRP A 287 10.32 -9.46 8.47
N HIS A 288 9.05 -9.51 8.89
CA HIS A 288 8.60 -10.43 9.93
C HIS A 288 8.14 -11.80 9.39
N PHE A 289 8.43 -12.08 8.16
CA PHE A 289 8.21 -13.38 7.52
C PHE A 289 9.35 -13.70 6.55
N ASP A 290 9.56 -14.98 6.27
CA ASP A 290 10.57 -15.43 5.30
C ASP A 290 10.18 -15.01 3.88
N THR A 291 10.93 -14.08 3.30
CA THR A 291 10.70 -13.60 1.92
C THR A 291 11.14 -14.62 0.86
N THR A 292 11.87 -15.65 1.23
CA THR A 292 12.25 -16.78 0.37
C THR A 292 11.28 -17.96 0.47
N GLY A 293 10.49 -18.02 1.55
CA GLY A 293 9.45 -18.99 1.84
C GLY A 293 8.03 -18.46 1.59
N SER A 294 7.06 -19.10 2.22
CA SER A 294 5.66 -18.69 2.21
C SER A 294 5.33 -17.78 3.37
N TRP A 295 4.66 -16.64 3.16
CA TRP A 295 4.13 -15.88 4.31
C TRP A 295 2.98 -16.63 5.01
N THR A 296 2.38 -17.65 4.39
CA THR A 296 1.45 -18.55 5.11
C THR A 296 2.16 -19.42 6.15
N ASP A 297 3.48 -19.67 6.00
CA ASP A 297 4.30 -20.32 7.03
C ASP A 297 4.48 -19.42 8.26
N SER A 298 4.07 -18.17 8.17
CA SER A 298 4.03 -17.23 9.28
C SER A 298 2.87 -17.48 10.26
N ARG A 299 1.96 -18.38 9.94
CA ARG A 299 0.87 -18.79 10.83
C ARG A 299 1.34 -19.84 11.82
N ASP A 300 0.66 -19.94 12.94
CA ASP A 300 0.84 -21.02 13.93
C ASP A 300 2.28 -21.20 14.43
N GLY A 301 3.04 -20.11 14.45
CA GLY A 301 4.41 -20.10 14.95
C GLY A 301 5.46 -20.62 13.97
N ALA A 302 5.13 -20.98 12.74
CA ALA A 302 6.09 -21.47 11.76
C ALA A 302 7.14 -20.43 11.37
N ALA A 303 6.80 -19.12 11.40
CA ALA A 303 7.73 -18.02 11.16
C ALA A 303 8.36 -17.43 12.43
N ASN A 304 8.46 -18.20 13.51
CA ASN A 304 8.95 -17.70 14.80
C ASN A 304 10.33 -17.01 14.73
N GLN A 305 11.25 -17.55 13.92
CA GLN A 305 12.59 -16.98 13.74
C GLN A 305 12.61 -15.67 12.94
N PHE A 306 11.49 -15.28 12.30
CA PHE A 306 11.37 -14.07 11.50
C PHE A 306 10.43 -13.03 12.13
N GLY A 307 9.97 -13.21 13.37
CA GLY A 307 9.05 -12.28 14.03
C GLY A 307 7.56 -12.58 13.85
N GLY A 308 7.20 -13.75 13.29
CA GLY A 308 5.89 -14.37 13.45
C GLY A 308 4.87 -14.17 12.34
N GLY A 309 5.07 -13.30 11.35
CA GLY A 309 4.13 -13.17 10.24
C GLY A 309 3.92 -11.77 9.69
N HIS A 310 3.08 -11.66 8.70
CA HIS A 310 2.89 -10.47 7.88
C HIS A 310 1.69 -9.58 8.26
N ALA A 311 0.86 -9.99 9.21
CA ALA A 311 -0.36 -9.26 9.55
C ALA A 311 -0.16 -8.42 10.83
N HIS A 312 0.36 -7.21 10.66
CA HIS A 312 0.57 -6.26 11.73
C HIS A 312 -0.67 -5.41 12.00
N SER A 313 -1.02 -5.32 13.28
CA SER A 313 -2.14 -4.53 13.79
C SER A 313 -1.74 -3.84 15.09
N GLY A 314 -2.37 -2.69 15.38
CA GLY A 314 -1.98 -1.85 16.49
C GLY A 314 -0.55 -1.32 16.36
N CYS A 315 -0.34 -0.10 16.79
CA CYS A 315 0.98 0.53 16.81
C CYS A 315 1.07 1.45 18.02
N MET A 316 2.08 1.25 18.84
CA MET A 316 2.36 2.07 20.00
C MET A 316 3.84 2.35 20.09
N VAL A 317 4.21 3.62 20.13
CA VAL A 317 5.53 4.02 20.64
C VAL A 317 5.40 4.16 22.15
N TYR A 318 6.00 3.24 22.91
CA TYR A 318 5.86 3.27 24.36
C TYR A 318 6.47 4.54 24.98
N GLN A 319 5.62 5.31 25.62
CA GLN A 319 5.96 6.54 26.32
C GLN A 319 5.26 6.62 27.69
N GLY A 320 4.93 5.48 28.25
CA GLY A 320 4.50 5.33 29.65
C GLY A 320 5.66 5.55 30.61
N ASP A 321 5.38 5.53 31.90
CA ASP A 321 6.34 5.72 32.97
C ASP A 321 6.40 4.54 33.96
N ALA A 322 5.65 3.47 33.67
CA ALA A 322 5.63 2.26 34.48
C ALA A 322 6.70 1.23 34.07
N TRP A 323 6.95 1.08 32.79
CA TRP A 323 7.91 0.10 32.28
C TRP A 323 9.36 0.59 32.41
N PRO A 324 10.35 -0.31 32.46
CA PRO A 324 11.77 0.05 32.49
C PRO A 324 12.17 0.96 31.31
N GLU A 325 13.11 1.87 31.56
CA GLU A 325 13.56 2.92 30.64
C GLU A 325 14.00 2.37 29.27
N LYS A 326 14.53 1.15 29.20
CA LYS A 326 14.96 0.52 27.94
C LYS A 326 13.84 0.33 26.91
N TYR A 327 12.59 0.30 27.36
CA TYR A 327 11.42 0.16 26.47
C TYR A 327 10.87 1.52 25.99
N ARG A 328 11.29 2.59 26.65
CA ARG A 328 10.80 3.93 26.32
C ARG A 328 11.29 4.38 24.95
N GLY A 329 10.36 4.82 24.09
CA GLY A 329 10.64 5.19 22.71
C GLY A 329 10.74 4.02 21.74
N GLN A 330 10.64 2.76 22.23
CA GLN A 330 10.51 1.60 21.36
C GLN A 330 9.10 1.55 20.77
N LEU A 331 8.98 1.05 19.53
CA LEU A 331 7.70 0.81 18.88
C LEU A 331 7.29 -0.64 19.10
N PHE A 332 6.03 -0.83 19.42
CA PHE A 332 5.41 -2.14 19.56
C PHE A 332 4.26 -2.26 18.58
N THR A 333 4.19 -3.40 17.89
CA THR A 333 3.08 -3.75 17.01
C THR A 333 2.65 -5.19 17.27
N LEU A 334 1.35 -5.45 17.21
CA LEU A 334 0.82 -6.79 17.32
C LEU A 334 0.95 -7.50 15.98
N ASN A 335 1.25 -8.78 16.02
CA ASN A 335 1.27 -9.63 14.85
C ASN A 335 0.12 -10.63 14.98
N PHE A 336 -0.92 -10.39 14.18
CA PHE A 336 -2.19 -11.11 14.26
C PHE A 336 -2.03 -12.62 14.05
N HIS A 337 -1.27 -13.02 13.02
CA HIS A 337 -0.98 -14.42 12.72
C HIS A 337 0.05 -15.02 13.68
N GLY A 338 1.05 -14.25 14.03
CA GLY A 338 2.12 -14.67 14.92
C GLY A 338 1.73 -14.70 16.40
N ARG A 339 0.55 -14.24 16.77
CA ARG A 339 0.03 -14.19 18.14
C ARG A 339 1.03 -13.54 19.11
N ARG A 340 1.58 -12.37 18.70
CA ARG A 340 2.68 -11.73 19.46
C ARG A 340 2.66 -10.21 19.37
N ALA A 341 3.48 -9.60 20.20
CA ALA A 341 3.88 -8.21 20.04
C ALA A 341 5.35 -8.18 19.61
N ASN A 342 5.60 -7.67 18.38
CA ASN A 342 6.93 -7.38 17.91
C ASN A 342 7.41 -6.07 18.55
N GLN A 343 8.72 -5.94 18.76
CA GLN A 343 9.37 -4.76 19.31
C GLN A 343 10.39 -4.23 18.31
N GLU A 344 10.28 -2.93 18.02
CA GLU A 344 11.09 -2.25 17.03
C GLU A 344 11.81 -1.06 17.65
N ARG A 345 13.09 -0.93 17.34
CA ARG A 345 13.90 0.22 17.72
C ARG A 345 13.93 1.22 16.56
N LEU A 346 13.34 2.39 16.77
CA LEU A 346 13.31 3.46 15.79
C LEU A 346 14.66 4.19 15.76
N GLN A 347 15.43 3.97 14.71
CA GLN A 347 16.75 4.58 14.52
C GLN A 347 16.69 5.69 13.48
N ARG A 348 17.30 6.87 13.77
CA ARG A 348 17.49 7.92 12.77
C ARG A 348 18.48 7.44 11.72
N GLU A 349 18.10 7.57 10.44
CA GLU A 349 18.95 7.26 9.29
C GLU A 349 18.66 8.25 8.16
N GLY A 350 19.68 8.94 7.66
CA GLY A 350 19.50 9.98 6.66
C GLY A 350 18.46 11.03 7.07
N SER A 351 17.50 11.28 6.20
CA SER A 351 16.42 12.24 6.43
C SER A 351 15.28 11.70 7.32
N GLY A 352 15.15 10.37 7.45
CA GLY A 352 14.03 9.72 8.12
C GLY A 352 14.44 8.81 9.27
N TYR A 353 13.69 7.72 9.41
CA TYR A 353 13.88 6.67 10.40
C TYR A 353 13.88 5.30 9.74
N VAL A 354 14.59 4.36 10.35
CA VAL A 354 14.52 2.93 10.01
C VAL A 354 14.22 2.15 11.28
N ALA A 355 13.26 1.24 11.21
CA ALA A 355 12.98 0.31 12.30
C ALA A 355 13.96 -0.86 12.25
N ARG A 356 14.50 -1.19 13.42
CA ARG A 356 15.39 -2.32 13.67
C ARG A 356 14.70 -3.28 14.61
N HIS A 357 14.54 -4.52 14.18
CA HIS A 357 13.88 -5.53 15.01
C HIS A 357 14.70 -5.85 16.26
N ASP A 358 14.03 -5.86 17.41
CA ASP A 358 14.56 -6.40 18.66
C ASP A 358 13.85 -7.74 18.99
N GLU A 359 14.10 -8.36 20.14
CA GLU A 359 13.39 -9.57 20.55
C GLU A 359 11.89 -9.29 20.72
N ASP A 360 11.05 -10.24 20.29
CA ASP A 360 9.59 -10.14 20.46
C ASP A 360 9.24 -9.95 21.94
N PHE A 361 8.44 -8.93 22.23
CA PHE A 361 8.13 -8.56 23.61
C PHE A 361 7.13 -9.53 24.27
N MET A 362 6.15 -10.03 23.52
CA MET A 362 5.11 -10.93 24.01
C MET A 362 4.82 -12.01 22.99
N ILE A 363 4.62 -13.23 23.45
CA ILE A 363 4.10 -14.34 22.64
C ILE A 363 2.94 -14.99 23.40
N ALA A 364 1.72 -14.91 22.83
CA ALA A 364 0.56 -15.59 23.39
C ALA A 364 0.60 -17.09 23.08
N THR A 365 0.28 -17.92 24.08
CA THR A 365 0.13 -19.37 23.91
C THR A 365 -1.30 -19.77 23.52
N ASP A 366 -2.26 -18.87 23.75
CA ASP A 366 -3.64 -19.05 23.31
C ASP A 366 -3.72 -19.00 21.79
N THR A 367 -4.22 -20.07 21.17
CA THR A 367 -4.37 -20.19 19.72
C THR A 367 -5.46 -19.26 19.18
N TRP A 368 -6.36 -18.80 20.03
CA TRP A 368 -7.42 -17.84 19.71
C TRP A 368 -6.97 -16.38 19.80
N PHE A 369 -5.78 -16.09 20.31
CA PHE A 369 -5.29 -14.72 20.41
C PHE A 369 -5.18 -14.06 19.03
N ARG A 370 -5.92 -12.96 18.85
CA ARG A 370 -5.89 -12.08 17.66
C ARG A 370 -5.79 -10.62 18.11
N GLY A 371 -4.58 -10.22 18.46
CA GLY A 371 -4.33 -8.87 18.95
C GLY A 371 -4.65 -7.81 17.90
N MET A 372 -5.46 -6.81 18.26
CA MET A 372 -5.93 -5.76 17.35
C MET A 372 -5.32 -4.39 17.62
N ASP A 373 -5.19 -3.98 18.87
CA ASP A 373 -4.61 -2.69 19.24
C ASP A 373 -3.91 -2.74 20.59
N LEU A 374 -2.99 -1.82 20.83
CA LEU A 374 -2.27 -1.70 22.10
C LEU A 374 -2.01 -0.22 22.44
N SER A 375 -2.08 0.13 23.73
CA SER A 375 -1.91 1.50 24.18
C SER A 375 -1.48 1.57 25.64
N SER A 376 -0.69 2.62 25.98
CA SER A 376 -0.36 2.93 27.38
C SER A 376 -1.54 3.58 28.08
N GLY A 377 -1.88 3.07 29.27
CA GLY A 377 -2.93 3.60 30.13
C GLY A 377 -2.47 4.76 31.03
N PRO A 378 -3.40 5.25 31.89
CA PRO A 378 -3.13 6.36 32.80
C PRO A 378 -2.03 6.03 33.83
N ASP A 379 -1.85 4.77 34.19
CA ASP A 379 -0.83 4.26 35.11
C ASP A 379 0.50 3.89 34.40
N GLY A 380 0.63 4.19 33.12
CA GLY A 380 1.82 3.92 32.32
C GLY A 380 1.98 2.46 31.89
N ASN A 381 1.08 1.55 32.32
CA ASN A 381 1.05 0.16 31.87
C ASN A 381 0.40 0.04 30.49
N VAL A 382 0.60 -1.08 29.82
CA VAL A 382 0.11 -1.31 28.47
C VAL A 382 -1.14 -2.21 28.49
N PHE A 383 -2.13 -1.81 27.74
CA PHE A 383 -3.35 -2.57 27.49
C PHE A 383 -3.33 -3.10 26.05
N VAL A 384 -3.73 -4.34 25.88
CA VAL A 384 -3.80 -5.03 24.58
C VAL A 384 -5.21 -5.56 24.42
N ILE A 385 -5.88 -5.19 23.34
CA ILE A 385 -7.17 -5.78 22.98
C ILE A 385 -6.96 -6.98 22.06
N ASP A 386 -7.72 -8.01 22.33
CA ASP A 386 -7.72 -9.30 21.65
C ASP A 386 -9.12 -9.58 21.09
N TRP A 387 -9.21 -9.64 19.76
CA TRP A 387 -10.45 -10.03 19.07
C TRP A 387 -10.92 -11.43 19.50
N SER A 388 -9.98 -12.31 19.80
CA SER A 388 -10.18 -13.68 20.30
C SER A 388 -11.05 -14.54 19.38
N ASP A 389 -10.47 -14.98 18.27
CA ASP A 389 -11.13 -15.79 17.25
C ASP A 389 -10.23 -16.95 16.83
N ALA A 390 -10.79 -18.11 16.52
CA ALA A 390 -10.05 -19.21 15.91
C ALA A 390 -9.64 -18.89 14.47
N GLY A 391 -10.43 -18.08 13.80
CA GLY A 391 -10.25 -17.65 12.45
C GLY A 391 -9.28 -16.47 12.25
N GLU A 392 -9.31 -15.91 11.05
CA GLU A 392 -8.48 -14.78 10.65
C GLU A 392 -9.16 -13.91 9.59
N CYS A 393 -8.53 -12.79 9.21
CA CYS A 393 -9.10 -11.77 8.33
C CYS A 393 -9.53 -12.23 6.92
N HIS A 394 -9.11 -13.42 6.45
CA HIS A 394 -9.52 -14.00 5.18
C HIS A 394 -10.52 -15.17 5.34
N GLU A 395 -11.24 -15.19 6.45
CA GLU A 395 -12.14 -16.27 6.78
C GLU A 395 -13.20 -16.57 5.72
N HIS A 396 -13.33 -17.85 5.44
CA HIS A 396 -14.44 -18.41 4.68
C HIS A 396 -15.46 -19.13 5.58
N THR A 397 -15.12 -19.33 6.85
CA THR A 397 -15.80 -20.25 7.75
C THR A 397 -16.68 -19.56 8.78
N GLY A 398 -16.57 -18.26 8.97
CA GLY A 398 -17.40 -17.49 9.91
C GLY A 398 -16.61 -16.69 10.93
N VAL A 399 -17.30 -16.09 11.87
CA VAL A 399 -16.78 -15.19 12.90
C VAL A 399 -17.34 -15.56 14.27
N HIS A 400 -16.48 -15.57 15.29
CA HIS A 400 -16.86 -15.79 16.67
C HIS A 400 -17.14 -14.45 17.39
N ARG A 401 -18.41 -14.09 17.56
CA ARG A 401 -18.85 -12.78 18.08
C ARG A 401 -19.04 -12.70 19.58
N THR A 402 -18.85 -13.81 20.30
CA THR A 402 -19.13 -13.89 21.73
C THR A 402 -17.90 -13.93 22.62
N SER A 403 -16.70 -13.85 22.02
CA SER A 403 -15.40 -13.74 22.70
C SER A 403 -14.80 -12.36 22.54
N GLY A 404 -13.81 -12.04 23.33
CA GLY A 404 -13.03 -10.82 23.27
C GLY A 404 -12.43 -10.45 24.61
N ARG A 405 -11.22 -9.91 24.61
CA ARG A 405 -10.44 -9.69 25.86
C ARG A 405 -9.66 -8.40 25.82
N VAL A 406 -9.37 -7.91 27.00
CA VAL A 406 -8.40 -6.84 27.24
C VAL A 406 -7.39 -7.35 28.23
N PHE A 407 -6.14 -7.44 27.84
CA PHE A 407 -5.03 -7.78 28.72
C PHE A 407 -4.31 -6.53 29.18
N LYS A 408 -3.88 -6.50 30.45
CA LYS A 408 -3.01 -5.46 31.01
C LYS A 408 -1.64 -6.06 31.27
N ILE A 409 -0.59 -5.45 30.71
CA ILE A 409 0.80 -5.89 30.87
C ILE A 409 1.55 -4.87 31.72
N LYS A 410 2.12 -5.34 32.84
CA LYS A 410 2.79 -4.50 33.84
C LYS A 410 4.05 -5.15 34.40
N PRO A 411 5.00 -4.38 34.97
CA PRO A 411 6.10 -4.93 35.75
C PRO A 411 5.58 -5.70 36.99
N SER A 412 6.20 -6.84 37.27
CA SER A 412 5.84 -7.69 38.41
C SER A 412 6.10 -6.96 39.74
N GLY A 413 5.12 -6.98 40.66
CA GLY A 413 5.21 -6.38 41.98
C GLY A 413 5.16 -4.85 42.01
N ALA A 414 4.92 -4.19 40.89
CA ALA A 414 4.69 -2.75 40.85
C ALA A 414 3.22 -2.46 41.22
N GLU A 415 2.99 -1.91 42.38
CA GLU A 415 1.74 -1.23 42.74
C GLU A 415 2.01 0.28 42.61
N GLN A 416 1.27 0.96 41.73
CA GLN A 416 1.32 2.42 41.60
C GLN A 416 -0.05 2.98 42.01
N ASP A 417 -0.03 3.83 43.03
CA ASP A 417 -1.21 4.67 43.34
C ASP A 417 -1.31 5.80 42.28
N THR A 418 -1.92 5.47 41.16
CA THR A 418 -2.11 6.45 40.08
C THR A 418 -3.35 7.30 40.35
N VAL A 419 -3.16 8.60 40.49
CA VAL A 419 -4.23 9.56 40.65
C VAL A 419 -4.58 10.18 39.31
N ILE A 420 -5.81 10.00 38.90
CA ILE A 420 -6.35 10.66 37.69
C ILE A 420 -6.58 12.17 37.99
N PRO A 421 -5.98 13.09 37.24
CA PRO A 421 -6.10 14.52 37.52
C PRO A 421 -7.48 15.06 37.15
N ALA A 422 -7.93 16.05 37.89
CA ALA A 422 -9.18 16.78 37.60
C ALA A 422 -9.06 17.82 36.47
N TRP A 423 -7.98 17.80 35.71
CA TRP A 423 -7.67 18.70 34.57
C TRP A 423 -7.84 20.20 34.89
N SER A 424 -7.50 20.64 36.10
CA SER A 424 -7.31 22.05 36.44
C SER A 424 -6.19 22.66 35.60
N SER A 425 -6.10 23.99 35.54
CA SER A 425 -5.01 24.67 34.85
C SER A 425 -3.62 24.15 35.28
N ASP A 426 -3.41 23.91 36.56
CA ASP A 426 -2.13 23.38 37.09
C ASP A 426 -1.89 21.94 36.62
N ALA A 427 -2.93 21.10 36.58
CA ALA A 427 -2.85 19.74 36.09
C ALA A 427 -2.56 19.69 34.58
N ILE A 428 -3.18 20.55 33.78
CA ILE A 428 -2.93 20.67 32.35
C ILE A 428 -1.47 21.14 32.11
N ILE A 429 -0.99 22.13 32.82
CA ILE A 429 0.39 22.61 32.72
C ILE A 429 1.36 21.48 33.09
N ALA A 430 1.09 20.78 34.21
CA ALA A 430 1.94 19.64 34.64
C ALA A 430 1.93 18.50 33.60
N GLY A 431 0.78 18.16 33.06
CA GLY A 431 0.63 17.15 32.01
C GLY A 431 1.45 17.48 30.76
N LEU A 432 1.37 18.72 30.29
CA LEU A 432 2.07 19.16 29.08
C LEU A 432 3.56 19.40 29.27
N THR A 433 4.02 19.83 30.47
CA THR A 433 5.41 20.29 30.67
C THR A 433 6.27 19.39 31.52
N LYS A 434 5.69 18.49 32.35
CA LYS A 434 6.41 17.71 33.35
C LYS A 434 6.14 16.20 33.26
N SER A 435 4.95 15.81 32.83
CA SER A 435 4.62 14.38 32.79
C SER A 435 5.47 13.62 31.78
N ARG A 436 5.93 12.44 32.22
CA ARG A 436 6.61 11.49 31.36
C ARG A 436 5.63 10.51 30.69
N ASN A 437 4.41 10.35 31.23
CA ASN A 437 3.39 9.48 30.68
C ASN A 437 2.62 10.19 29.55
N VAL A 438 2.62 9.58 28.37
CA VAL A 438 1.98 10.10 27.17
C VAL A 438 0.46 10.24 27.33
N TRP A 439 -0.18 9.39 28.13
CA TRP A 439 -1.60 9.52 28.42
C TRP A 439 -1.89 10.89 29.06
N HIS A 440 -1.16 11.29 30.10
CA HIS A 440 -1.32 12.61 30.74
C HIS A 440 -1.06 13.76 29.76
N GLN A 441 -0.09 13.60 28.86
CA GLN A 441 0.25 14.62 27.87
C GLN A 441 -0.90 14.83 26.87
N ARG A 442 -1.46 13.72 26.33
CA ARG A 442 -2.57 13.74 25.37
C ARG A 442 -3.86 14.26 26.01
N GLN A 443 -4.19 13.78 27.21
CA GLN A 443 -5.41 14.21 27.90
C GLN A 443 -5.33 15.68 28.33
N ALA A 444 -4.17 16.18 28.74
CA ALA A 444 -3.95 17.58 29.03
C ALA A 444 -4.16 18.46 27.77
N GLN A 445 -3.65 18.01 26.62
CA GLN A 445 -3.87 18.71 25.34
C GLN A 445 -5.36 18.71 24.95
N LEU A 446 -6.04 17.57 25.00
CA LEU A 446 -7.48 17.47 24.68
C LEU A 446 -8.35 18.30 25.62
N ALA A 447 -8.02 18.32 26.92
CA ALA A 447 -8.69 19.18 27.89
C ALA A 447 -8.55 20.66 27.56
N LEU A 448 -7.34 21.11 27.16
CA LEU A 448 -7.11 22.48 26.73
C LEU A 448 -7.77 22.78 25.37
N MET A 449 -7.75 21.85 24.44
CA MET A 449 -8.45 22.03 23.15
C MET A 449 -9.96 22.17 23.31
N SER A 450 -10.56 21.53 24.32
CA SER A 450 -11.97 21.68 24.66
C SER A 450 -12.28 23.04 25.31
N HIS A 451 -11.29 23.64 26.01
CA HIS A 451 -11.39 24.92 26.68
C HIS A 451 -10.20 25.85 26.36
N PRO A 452 -10.10 26.32 25.08
CA PRO A 452 -8.90 27.02 24.57
C PRO A 452 -8.66 28.40 25.22
N GLU A 453 -9.65 28.96 25.87
CA GLU A 453 -9.59 30.28 26.52
C GLU A 453 -9.09 30.16 27.96
N ASN A 454 -7.92 29.57 28.18
CA ASN A 454 -7.31 29.43 29.50
C ASN A 454 -5.99 30.25 29.55
N PRO A 455 -6.03 31.51 29.95
CA PRO A 455 -4.86 32.43 29.89
C PRO A 455 -3.71 31.98 30.79
N GLN A 456 -3.99 31.30 31.92
CA GLN A 456 -2.97 30.79 32.82
C GLN A 456 -2.14 29.71 32.11
N VAL A 457 -2.80 28.76 31.44
CA VAL A 457 -2.15 27.66 30.71
C VAL A 457 -1.38 28.24 29.51
N VAL A 458 -2.01 29.08 28.69
CA VAL A 458 -1.38 29.71 27.53
C VAL A 458 -0.09 30.46 27.91
N THR A 459 -0.14 31.25 28.98
CA THR A 459 1.05 31.98 29.46
C THR A 459 2.14 31.01 29.90
N ALA A 460 1.79 29.97 30.66
CA ALA A 460 2.76 28.99 31.14
C ALA A 460 3.42 28.19 29.97
N LEU A 461 2.66 27.87 28.95
CA LEU A 461 3.18 27.18 27.76
C LEU A 461 4.11 28.09 26.95
N ARG A 462 3.76 29.37 26.75
CA ARG A 462 4.62 30.36 26.07
C ARG A 462 5.92 30.55 26.82
N ASP A 463 5.84 30.71 28.14
CA ASP A 463 7.00 30.83 29.00
C ASP A 463 7.90 29.60 29.00
N THR A 464 7.31 28.43 28.98
CA THR A 464 8.05 27.18 28.89
C THR A 464 8.73 27.04 27.52
N LEU A 465 8.01 27.28 26.44
CA LEU A 465 8.55 27.24 25.06
C LEU A 465 9.75 28.18 24.90
N ALA A 466 9.69 29.36 25.50
CA ALA A 466 10.76 30.36 25.40
C ALA A 466 12.04 29.98 26.20
N LYS A 467 11.96 29.06 27.17
CA LYS A 467 13.03 28.78 28.11
C LYS A 467 13.56 27.35 28.05
N THR A 468 12.76 26.39 27.56
CA THR A 468 13.12 24.99 27.59
C THR A 468 14.16 24.61 26.51
N LEU A 469 15.09 23.73 26.88
CA LEU A 469 16.03 23.07 25.97
C LEU A 469 15.61 21.64 25.67
N ASP A 470 14.59 21.16 26.35
CA ASP A 470 14.02 19.82 26.13
C ASP A 470 13.14 19.84 24.87
N ALA A 471 13.61 19.19 23.82
CA ALA A 471 12.93 19.20 22.53
C ALA A 471 11.50 18.60 22.57
N PRO A 472 11.24 17.46 23.20
CA PRO A 472 9.89 16.94 23.44
C PRO A 472 8.96 17.93 24.11
N VAL A 473 9.42 18.64 25.13
CA VAL A 473 8.62 19.68 25.83
C VAL A 473 8.38 20.88 24.93
N ALA A 474 9.42 21.34 24.21
CA ALA A 474 9.28 22.46 23.26
C ALA A 474 8.26 22.13 22.16
N ILE A 475 8.33 20.95 21.58
CA ILE A 475 7.39 20.51 20.54
C ILE A 475 5.98 20.44 21.10
N ARG A 476 5.78 19.86 22.28
CA ARG A 476 4.46 19.80 22.92
C ARG A 476 3.86 21.18 23.17
N CYS A 477 4.66 22.10 23.72
CA CYS A 477 4.18 23.49 23.92
C CYS A 477 3.84 24.15 22.58
N LEU A 478 4.71 23.99 21.57
CA LEU A 478 4.54 24.59 20.24
C LEU A 478 3.28 24.08 19.56
N THR A 479 3.10 22.75 19.47
CA THR A 479 1.96 22.11 18.81
C THR A 479 0.65 22.34 19.57
N THR A 480 0.67 22.30 20.91
CA THR A 480 -0.51 22.60 21.72
C THR A 480 -0.97 24.06 21.57
N LEU A 481 -0.05 25.03 21.62
CA LEU A 481 -0.39 26.42 21.35
C LEU A 481 -0.97 26.64 19.95
N HIS A 482 -0.44 25.92 18.95
CA HIS A 482 -0.99 25.94 17.59
C HIS A 482 -2.41 25.34 17.54
N SER A 483 -2.63 24.18 18.16
CA SER A 483 -3.93 23.48 18.14
C SER A 483 -5.09 24.28 18.76
N ILE A 484 -4.77 25.31 19.56
CA ILE A 484 -5.75 26.19 20.19
C ILE A 484 -5.72 27.62 19.62
N ASP A 485 -5.03 27.86 18.49
CA ASP A 485 -4.88 29.15 17.82
C ASP A 485 -4.26 30.23 18.71
N GLN A 486 -3.36 29.85 19.64
CA GLN A 486 -2.68 30.77 20.59
C GLN A 486 -1.18 30.92 20.29
N LEU A 487 -0.70 30.42 19.13
CA LEU A 487 0.68 30.60 18.70
C LEU A 487 0.81 31.89 17.90
N GLU A 488 1.68 32.81 18.37
CA GLU A 488 1.93 34.07 17.68
C GLU A 488 2.88 33.85 16.48
N PRO A 489 2.68 34.58 15.35
CA PRO A 489 3.53 34.43 14.15
C PRO A 489 5.03 34.62 14.45
N GLY A 490 5.39 35.59 15.32
CA GLY A 490 6.78 35.80 15.70
C GLY A 490 7.41 34.66 16.49
N GLN A 491 6.62 33.96 17.30
CA GLN A 491 7.11 32.76 18.01
C GLN A 491 7.42 31.64 17.04
N LEU A 492 6.55 31.40 16.05
CA LEU A 492 6.74 30.38 15.02
C LEU A 492 7.99 30.65 14.18
N THR A 493 8.17 31.90 13.74
CA THR A 493 9.38 32.30 12.98
C THR A 493 10.66 32.12 13.81
N ALA A 494 10.63 32.42 15.11
CA ALA A 494 11.78 32.19 16.00
C ALA A 494 12.16 30.69 16.09
N MET A 495 11.16 29.78 16.06
CA MET A 495 11.40 28.33 16.13
C MET A 495 12.04 27.76 14.85
N LEU A 496 11.96 28.45 13.71
CA LEU A 496 12.69 28.08 12.50
C LEU A 496 14.21 28.10 12.68
N SER A 497 14.72 28.85 13.66
CA SER A 497 16.15 28.95 14.01
C SER A 497 16.53 28.15 15.27
N HIS A 498 15.63 27.31 15.78
CA HIS A 498 15.87 26.54 17.00
C HIS A 498 17.04 25.54 16.83
N SER A 499 17.82 25.33 17.90
CA SER A 499 18.99 24.44 17.86
C SER A 499 18.66 22.97 17.53
N ASN A 500 17.50 22.48 17.99
CA ASN A 500 17.05 21.12 17.73
C ASN A 500 16.32 21.01 16.38
N GLU A 501 16.70 20.04 15.55
CA GLU A 501 16.17 19.80 14.21
C GLU A 501 14.66 19.50 14.19
N HIS A 502 14.14 18.73 15.15
CA HIS A 502 12.71 18.39 15.22
C HIS A 502 11.85 19.60 15.56
N VAL A 503 12.36 20.52 16.39
CA VAL A 503 11.63 21.78 16.65
C VAL A 503 11.56 22.64 15.40
N ARG A 504 12.66 22.73 14.62
CA ARG A 504 12.63 23.42 13.32
C ARG A 504 11.68 22.74 12.32
N ALA A 505 11.71 21.41 12.25
CA ALA A 505 10.79 20.63 11.40
C ALA A 505 9.32 20.90 11.76
N TRP A 506 8.98 20.91 13.05
CA TRP A 506 7.64 21.26 13.51
C TRP A 506 7.27 22.72 13.23
N ALA A 507 8.21 23.64 13.39
CA ALA A 507 7.97 25.04 13.03
C ALA A 507 7.62 25.20 11.53
N ILE A 508 8.29 24.48 10.64
CA ILE A 508 7.98 24.45 9.20
C ILE A 508 6.57 23.88 8.96
N ARG A 509 6.27 22.70 9.54
CA ARG A 509 4.97 22.03 9.40
C ARG A 509 3.82 22.95 9.83
N LEU A 510 3.96 23.60 11.01
CA LEU A 510 2.92 24.48 11.55
C LEU A 510 2.82 25.81 10.78
N ALA A 511 3.93 26.36 10.29
CA ALA A 511 3.91 27.58 9.47
C ALA A 511 3.17 27.40 8.13
N THR A 512 3.10 26.16 7.65
CA THR A 512 2.46 25.81 6.37
C THR A 512 1.17 25.01 6.53
N ASP A 513 0.73 24.75 7.77
CA ASP A 513 -0.45 23.90 8.08
C ASP A 513 -1.77 24.44 7.53
N ALA A 514 -1.88 25.76 7.36
CA ALA A 514 -3.06 26.38 6.72
C ALA A 514 -3.06 26.28 5.18
N MET A 515 -1.95 25.90 4.58
CA MET A 515 -1.83 25.71 3.14
C MET A 515 -2.22 24.25 2.83
N PRO A 516 -3.18 24.03 1.92
CA PRO A 516 -3.59 22.66 1.60
C PRO A 516 -2.43 21.91 0.93
N ILE A 517 -2.31 20.61 1.24
CA ILE A 517 -1.36 19.72 0.59
C ILE A 517 -1.97 19.16 -0.70
N ASP A 518 -1.12 18.85 -1.69
CA ASP A 518 -1.55 18.07 -2.85
C ASP A 518 -2.12 16.71 -2.40
N ASP A 519 -3.09 16.19 -3.11
CA ASP A 519 -3.43 14.77 -3.00
C ASP A 519 -2.58 13.94 -3.98
N CYS A 520 -2.80 12.66 -4.03
CA CYS A 520 -2.00 11.78 -4.90
C CYS A 520 -2.14 12.09 -6.41
N MET A 521 -3.14 12.88 -6.81
CA MET A 521 -3.34 13.31 -8.21
C MET A 521 -2.68 14.66 -8.50
N GLY A 522 -2.08 15.31 -7.51
CA GLY A 522 -1.46 16.63 -7.61
C GLY A 522 -2.27 17.75 -6.96
N PRO A 523 -2.05 19.00 -7.36
CA PRO A 523 -2.71 20.14 -6.74
C PRO A 523 -4.22 20.11 -6.89
N HIS A 524 -4.94 20.22 -5.77
CA HIS A 524 -6.40 20.16 -5.72
C HIS A 524 -7.06 21.53 -5.94
N TRP A 525 -6.42 22.42 -6.67
CA TRP A 525 -6.79 23.82 -6.86
C TRP A 525 -7.82 24.05 -7.97
N LYS A 526 -8.92 23.35 -7.99
CA LYS A 526 -9.97 23.68 -8.96
C LYS A 526 -10.86 24.84 -8.51
N SER A 527 -10.74 25.30 -7.29
CA SER A 527 -11.37 26.53 -6.84
C SER A 527 -10.40 27.71 -7.01
N ASN A 528 -10.86 28.81 -7.58
CA ASN A 528 -10.15 30.09 -7.82
C ASN A 528 -9.59 30.78 -6.56
N GLN A 529 -9.27 30.05 -5.50
CA GLN A 529 -8.57 30.56 -4.34
C GLN A 529 -7.08 30.49 -4.58
N SER A 530 -6.48 31.59 -4.99
CA SER A 530 -5.03 31.73 -4.99
C SER A 530 -4.51 31.55 -3.56
N VAL A 531 -3.83 30.43 -3.30
CA VAL A 531 -3.04 30.31 -2.07
C VAL A 531 -1.85 31.24 -2.22
N SER A 532 -1.77 32.22 -1.36
CA SER A 532 -0.61 33.09 -1.26
C SER A 532 0.27 32.63 -0.11
N VAL A 533 1.55 32.46 -0.38
CA VAL A 533 2.56 32.30 0.66
C VAL A 533 3.15 33.64 1.04
N ASP A 534 3.31 33.90 2.33
CA ASP A 534 4.02 35.10 2.80
C ASP A 534 5.46 35.09 2.24
N PRO A 535 5.87 36.15 1.53
CA PRO A 535 7.22 36.23 0.96
C PRO A 535 8.34 36.09 2.00
N THR A 536 8.14 36.58 3.23
CA THR A 536 9.11 36.49 4.31
C THR A 536 9.23 35.03 4.80
N LEU A 537 8.10 34.36 4.94
CA LEU A 537 8.10 32.94 5.28
C LEU A 537 8.81 32.13 4.19
N LEU A 538 8.44 32.33 2.92
CA LEU A 538 9.07 31.60 1.81
C LEU A 538 10.58 31.81 1.78
N GLN A 539 11.05 33.06 1.94
CA GLN A 539 12.49 33.36 2.01
C GLN A 539 13.16 32.58 3.16
N SER A 540 12.52 32.55 4.35
CA SER A 540 13.04 31.80 5.49
C SER A 540 13.13 30.29 5.20
N LEU A 541 12.14 29.71 4.49
CA LEU A 541 12.17 28.30 4.08
C LEU A 541 13.27 28.04 3.05
N VAL A 542 13.47 28.94 2.09
CA VAL A 542 14.55 28.86 1.09
C VAL A 542 15.93 28.95 1.76
N ASP A 543 16.09 29.85 2.73
CA ASP A 543 17.33 29.98 3.49
C ASP A 543 17.64 28.72 4.31
N LEU A 544 16.63 28.12 4.94
CA LEU A 544 16.75 26.80 5.61
C LEU A 544 17.12 25.71 4.62
N ALA A 545 16.45 25.66 3.47
CA ALA A 545 16.75 24.67 2.44
C ALA A 545 18.21 24.74 1.96
N ALA A 546 18.77 25.95 1.90
CA ALA A 546 20.15 26.18 1.48
C ALA A 546 21.20 25.84 2.55
N HIS A 547 20.90 26.07 3.83
CA HIS A 547 21.95 26.11 4.86
C HIS A 547 21.73 25.14 6.03
N ASP A 548 20.53 24.54 6.18
CA ASP A 548 20.29 23.62 7.29
C ASP A 548 21.07 22.31 7.11
N LYS A 549 21.79 21.92 8.16
CA LYS A 549 22.62 20.72 8.17
C LYS A 549 21.80 19.42 8.34
N SER A 550 20.56 19.53 8.78
CA SER A 550 19.70 18.40 9.06
C SER A 550 18.98 17.91 7.82
N ALA A 551 19.20 16.67 7.44
CA ALA A 551 18.44 16.00 6.38
C ALA A 551 16.94 15.90 6.72
N LEU A 552 16.55 15.78 8.01
CA LEU A 552 15.15 15.79 8.45
C LEU A 552 14.49 17.14 8.17
N VAL A 553 15.18 18.25 8.41
CA VAL A 553 14.65 19.58 8.08
C VAL A 553 14.48 19.72 6.57
N ARG A 554 15.46 19.27 5.78
CA ARG A 554 15.34 19.26 4.32
C ARG A 554 14.21 18.34 3.83
N LEU A 555 13.98 17.17 4.49
CA LEU A 555 12.83 16.31 4.19
C LEU A 555 11.50 17.03 4.45
N THR A 556 11.41 17.74 5.58
CA THR A 556 10.21 18.53 5.89
C THR A 556 9.98 19.63 4.84
N LEU A 557 11.05 20.28 4.38
CA LEU A 557 10.97 21.28 3.31
C LEU A 557 10.61 20.66 1.96
N ALA A 558 11.11 19.47 1.64
CA ALA A 558 10.73 18.71 0.45
C ALA A 558 9.23 18.36 0.47
N SER A 559 8.72 17.89 1.61
CA SER A 559 7.28 17.69 1.81
C SER A 559 6.49 19.00 1.65
N THR A 560 7.02 20.13 2.14
CA THR A 560 6.40 21.45 2.06
C THR A 560 6.24 21.95 0.62
N LEU A 561 7.04 21.47 -0.34
CA LEU A 561 6.86 21.80 -1.75
C LEU A 561 5.41 21.60 -2.21
N GLN A 562 4.78 20.52 -1.74
CA GLN A 562 3.40 20.15 -2.11
C GLN A 562 2.32 21.04 -1.43
N ARG A 563 2.73 21.95 -0.54
CA ARG A 563 1.84 22.96 0.06
C ARG A 563 2.00 24.33 -0.59
N LEU A 564 3.10 24.53 -1.34
CA LEU A 564 3.34 25.80 -2.00
C LEU A 564 2.57 25.91 -3.32
N PRO A 565 2.18 27.14 -3.74
CA PRO A 565 1.74 27.38 -5.11
C PRO A 565 2.76 26.86 -6.12
N VAL A 566 2.30 26.25 -7.20
CA VAL A 566 3.16 25.56 -8.18
C VAL A 566 4.26 26.48 -8.72
N GLU A 567 3.94 27.76 -8.98
CA GLU A 567 4.87 28.78 -9.50
C GLU A 567 5.96 29.20 -8.50
N ARG A 568 5.81 28.81 -7.21
CA ARG A 568 6.80 29.15 -6.16
C ARG A 568 7.64 27.93 -5.74
N ARG A 569 7.27 26.71 -6.18
CA ARG A 569 7.93 25.47 -5.76
C ARG A 569 9.40 25.41 -6.18
N ALA A 570 9.73 25.89 -7.37
CA ALA A 570 11.10 25.88 -7.85
C ALA A 570 12.05 26.73 -6.99
N GLU A 571 11.55 27.80 -6.37
CA GLU A 571 12.35 28.63 -5.46
C GLU A 571 12.87 27.85 -4.26
N LEU A 572 12.02 27.02 -3.68
CA LEU A 572 12.37 26.14 -2.56
C LEU A 572 13.12 24.88 -3.02
N ALA A 573 12.80 24.35 -4.19
CA ALA A 573 13.44 23.13 -4.72
C ALA A 573 14.91 23.35 -5.14
N LEU A 574 15.26 24.53 -5.69
CA LEU A 574 16.61 24.84 -6.15
C LEU A 574 17.70 24.61 -5.09
N PRO A 575 17.58 25.15 -3.86
CA PRO A 575 18.57 24.83 -2.83
C PRO A 575 18.51 23.38 -2.36
N LEU A 576 17.35 22.73 -2.33
CA LEU A 576 17.20 21.33 -1.90
C LEU A 576 17.94 20.37 -2.85
N VAL A 577 17.78 20.54 -4.17
CA VAL A 577 18.44 19.66 -5.15
C VAL A 577 19.97 19.84 -5.24
N ALA A 578 20.50 20.89 -4.64
CA ALA A 578 21.94 21.18 -4.62
C ALA A 578 22.71 20.42 -3.52
N HIS A 579 22.04 19.70 -2.63
CA HIS A 579 22.68 18.92 -1.58
C HIS A 579 23.12 17.53 -2.09
N ALA A 580 24.32 17.41 -2.66
CA ALA A 580 24.86 16.13 -3.13
C ALA A 580 24.92 15.05 -2.04
N SER A 581 24.98 15.44 -0.75
CA SER A 581 24.93 14.52 0.38
C SER A 581 23.62 13.74 0.51
N ASP A 582 22.56 14.20 -0.15
CA ASP A 582 21.22 13.59 -0.09
C ASP A 582 20.95 12.70 -1.32
N ALA A 583 21.96 12.46 -2.17
CA ALA A 583 21.83 11.70 -3.42
C ALA A 583 21.30 10.27 -3.21
N ASP A 584 21.78 9.62 -2.15
CA ASP A 584 21.41 8.24 -1.79
C ASP A 584 20.45 8.17 -0.61
N ASP A 585 19.83 9.30 -0.22
CA ASP A 585 18.84 9.29 0.86
C ASP A 585 17.57 8.56 0.43
N HIS A 586 17.02 7.75 1.34
CA HIS A 586 15.85 6.91 1.09
C HIS A 586 14.62 7.71 0.62
N ASN A 587 14.45 8.94 1.09
CA ASN A 587 13.23 9.72 0.92
C ASN A 587 13.43 10.97 0.04
N LEU A 588 14.50 11.72 0.29
CA LEU A 588 14.67 13.09 -0.22
C LEU A 588 14.59 13.21 -1.73
N PRO A 589 15.27 12.37 -2.54
CA PRO A 589 15.21 12.49 -4.00
C PRO A 589 13.80 12.37 -4.56
N LEU A 590 13.01 11.43 -4.02
CA LEU A 590 11.64 11.18 -4.45
C LEU A 590 10.67 12.23 -3.90
N MET A 591 10.81 12.64 -2.64
CA MET A 591 9.95 13.69 -2.05
C MET A 591 10.10 15.03 -2.77
N ILE A 592 11.31 15.39 -3.19
CA ILE A 592 11.54 16.58 -4.02
C ILE A 592 10.89 16.40 -5.39
N TRP A 593 11.03 15.22 -6.00
CA TRP A 593 10.39 14.92 -7.27
C TRP A 593 8.87 15.03 -7.21
N TYR A 594 8.22 14.47 -6.18
CA TYR A 594 6.76 14.56 -6.03
C TYR A 594 6.28 16.02 -5.98
N GLY A 595 6.99 16.87 -5.23
CA GLY A 595 6.70 18.30 -5.20
C GLY A 595 6.91 19.02 -6.54
N LEU A 596 7.80 18.49 -7.40
CA LEU A 596 8.15 19.07 -8.70
C LEU A 596 7.26 18.57 -9.86
N ILE A 597 6.47 17.52 -9.69
CA ILE A 597 5.60 16.98 -10.76
C ILE A 597 4.75 18.09 -11.40
N PRO A 598 3.98 18.89 -10.67
CA PRO A 598 3.16 19.96 -11.28
C PRO A 598 4.00 21.10 -11.89
N VAL A 599 5.22 21.31 -11.40
CA VAL A 599 6.17 22.27 -12.00
C VAL A 599 6.62 21.79 -13.36
N ALA A 600 6.91 20.49 -13.49
CA ALA A 600 7.31 19.89 -14.76
C ALA A 600 6.18 19.98 -15.81
N ASP A 601 4.92 19.86 -15.39
CA ASP A 601 3.77 19.93 -16.30
C ASP A 601 3.44 21.36 -16.75
N THR A 602 3.75 22.38 -15.93
CA THR A 602 3.23 23.75 -16.17
C THR A 602 4.29 24.86 -16.19
N GLN A 603 5.45 24.67 -15.57
CA GLN A 603 6.50 25.69 -15.36
C GLN A 603 7.83 25.30 -16.02
N HIS A 604 7.82 25.13 -17.32
CA HIS A 604 8.90 24.49 -18.09
C HIS A 604 10.28 25.14 -17.93
N GLN A 605 10.34 26.46 -17.82
CA GLN A 605 11.63 27.17 -17.60
C GLN A 605 12.15 26.91 -16.17
N GLN A 606 11.26 26.81 -15.20
CA GLN A 606 11.65 26.58 -13.82
C GLN A 606 12.19 25.17 -13.62
N ILE A 607 11.54 24.16 -14.21
CA ILE A 607 12.02 22.77 -14.09
C ILE A 607 13.40 22.57 -14.75
N ALA A 608 13.65 23.23 -15.88
CA ALA A 608 14.97 23.23 -16.51
C ALA A 608 16.04 23.91 -15.64
N ALA A 609 15.68 25.00 -14.94
CA ALA A 609 16.57 25.67 -13.99
C ALA A 609 16.89 24.76 -12.77
N VAL A 610 15.90 24.01 -12.28
CA VAL A 610 16.11 23.00 -11.21
C VAL A 610 17.05 21.92 -11.69
N ALA A 611 16.85 21.34 -12.89
CA ALA A 611 17.72 20.33 -13.47
C ALA A 611 19.18 20.80 -13.57
N ALA A 612 19.39 22.05 -13.95
CA ALA A 612 20.72 22.66 -14.08
C ALA A 612 21.52 22.68 -12.77
N LYS A 613 20.84 22.67 -11.62
CA LYS A 613 21.45 22.71 -10.28
C LYS A 613 21.34 21.38 -9.52
N CYS A 614 20.63 20.40 -10.09
CA CYS A 614 20.31 19.16 -9.42
C CYS A 614 21.53 18.25 -9.27
N GLU A 615 21.98 18.03 -8.02
CA GLU A 615 23.06 17.10 -7.65
C GLU A 615 22.53 15.71 -7.24
N LEU A 616 21.19 15.50 -7.31
CA LEU A 616 20.52 14.26 -6.98
C LEU A 616 20.28 13.42 -8.25
N PRO A 617 20.99 12.32 -8.46
CA PRO A 617 20.90 11.53 -9.71
C PRO A 617 19.48 11.06 -10.03
N THR A 618 18.75 10.54 -9.03
CA THR A 618 17.37 10.08 -9.18
C THR A 618 16.46 11.23 -9.61
N THR A 619 16.49 12.35 -8.92
CA THR A 619 15.63 13.52 -9.24
C THR A 619 15.96 14.08 -10.64
N LEU A 620 17.25 14.19 -10.99
CA LEU A 620 17.68 14.65 -12.32
C LEU A 620 17.21 13.69 -13.44
N ARG A 621 17.30 12.39 -13.21
CA ARG A 621 16.80 11.37 -14.14
C ARG A 621 15.28 11.52 -14.36
N LEU A 622 14.49 11.69 -13.29
CA LEU A 622 13.04 11.82 -13.40
C LEU A 622 12.62 13.14 -14.07
N ILE A 623 13.33 14.25 -13.81
CA ILE A 623 13.14 15.51 -14.55
C ILE A 623 13.44 15.31 -16.04
N SER A 624 14.52 14.61 -16.36
CA SER A 624 14.91 14.34 -17.75
C SER A 624 13.92 13.41 -18.46
N ARG A 625 13.34 12.45 -17.72
CA ARG A 625 12.29 11.56 -18.19
C ARG A 625 11.05 12.34 -18.63
N VAL A 626 10.50 13.19 -17.77
CA VAL A 626 9.33 13.99 -18.14
C VAL A 626 9.62 14.96 -19.27
N ALA A 627 10.82 15.56 -19.33
CA ALA A 627 11.21 16.43 -20.44
C ALA A 627 11.27 15.68 -21.78
N ALA A 628 11.72 14.42 -21.78
CA ALA A 628 11.74 13.57 -22.95
C ALA A 628 10.33 13.10 -23.35
N GLU A 629 9.44 12.79 -22.41
CA GLU A 629 8.03 12.45 -22.68
C GLU A 629 7.28 13.62 -23.37
N GLU A 630 7.64 14.87 -23.04
CA GLU A 630 7.04 16.09 -23.60
C GLU A 630 7.81 16.67 -24.82
N ILE A 631 8.78 15.94 -25.38
CA ILE A 631 9.70 16.45 -26.42
C ILE A 631 8.98 16.97 -27.66
N GLU A 632 7.86 16.37 -28.06
CA GLU A 632 7.08 16.86 -29.23
C GLU A 632 6.36 18.16 -28.95
N LYS A 633 5.89 18.36 -27.69
CA LYS A 633 5.12 19.55 -27.30
C LYS A 633 6.05 20.68 -26.83
N GLN A 634 7.12 20.32 -26.10
CA GLN A 634 8.00 21.24 -25.39
C GLN A 634 9.49 20.88 -25.55
N PRO A 635 10.04 20.82 -26.79
CA PRO A 635 11.41 20.40 -27.04
C PRO A 635 12.47 21.24 -26.32
N ALA A 636 12.16 22.50 -26.06
CA ALA A 636 13.07 23.45 -25.43
C ALA A 636 13.43 23.09 -23.98
N ILE A 637 12.57 22.30 -23.27
CA ILE A 637 12.88 21.86 -21.92
C ILE A 637 14.07 20.93 -21.95
N LEU A 638 14.00 19.89 -22.78
CA LEU A 638 15.07 18.91 -22.90
C LEU A 638 16.37 19.57 -23.43
N ASP A 639 16.27 20.45 -24.43
CA ASP A 639 17.44 21.20 -24.91
C ASP A 639 18.10 22.01 -23.82
N SER A 640 17.33 22.70 -22.99
CA SER A 640 17.86 23.46 -21.85
C SER A 640 18.59 22.57 -20.84
N ILE A 641 18.06 21.36 -20.59
CA ILE A 641 18.68 20.37 -19.70
C ILE A 641 20.00 19.86 -20.32
N LEU A 642 20.02 19.54 -21.62
CA LEU A 642 21.21 19.09 -22.32
C LEU A 642 22.32 20.13 -22.26
N VAL A 643 22.01 21.41 -22.53
CA VAL A 643 22.96 22.53 -22.41
C VAL A 643 23.51 22.64 -21.01
N ALA A 644 22.60 22.69 -20.01
CA ALA A 644 22.98 22.89 -18.61
C ALA A 644 23.81 21.72 -18.02
N CYS A 645 23.58 20.50 -18.50
CA CYS A 645 24.27 19.31 -18.00
C CYS A 645 25.46 18.86 -18.83
N SER A 646 25.72 19.49 -20.00
CA SER A 646 26.82 19.11 -20.91
C SER A 646 28.19 19.09 -20.25
N ASP A 647 28.49 20.12 -19.44
CA ASP A 647 29.82 20.27 -18.80
C ASP A 647 29.85 19.70 -17.36
N ARG A 648 28.77 19.07 -16.92
CA ARG A 648 28.71 18.43 -15.60
C ARG A 648 29.41 17.06 -15.59
N GLY A 649 29.59 16.51 -14.38
CA GLY A 649 30.22 15.19 -14.20
C GLY A 649 29.48 14.06 -14.93
N GLU A 650 30.17 12.95 -15.11
CA GLU A 650 29.66 11.78 -15.83
C GLU A 650 28.33 11.22 -15.24
N GLN A 651 28.20 11.20 -13.92
CA GLN A 651 26.99 10.75 -13.24
C GLN A 651 25.76 11.61 -13.64
N ALA A 652 25.92 12.93 -13.70
CA ALA A 652 24.82 13.82 -14.11
C ALA A 652 24.42 13.57 -15.57
N ARG A 653 25.42 13.44 -16.49
CA ARG A 653 25.13 13.13 -17.89
C ARG A 653 24.49 11.76 -18.06
N GLY A 654 24.96 10.77 -17.31
CA GLY A 654 24.33 9.43 -17.27
C GLY A 654 22.87 9.46 -16.82
N SER A 655 22.56 10.21 -15.75
CA SER A 655 21.18 10.39 -15.28
C SER A 655 20.27 11.04 -16.33
N VAL A 656 20.80 12.05 -17.06
CA VAL A 656 20.04 12.68 -18.15
C VAL A 656 19.78 11.67 -19.28
N LEU A 657 20.80 10.94 -19.74
CA LEU A 657 20.65 9.94 -20.81
C LEU A 657 19.65 8.83 -20.40
N GLN A 658 19.75 8.35 -19.18
CA GLN A 658 18.84 7.34 -18.66
C GLN A 658 17.40 7.86 -18.60
N GLY A 659 17.19 9.09 -18.10
CA GLY A 659 15.87 9.70 -18.06
C GLY A 659 15.28 9.89 -19.47
N ILE A 660 16.08 10.30 -20.44
CA ILE A 660 15.64 10.40 -21.84
C ILE A 660 15.24 9.03 -22.39
N SER A 661 16.04 8.00 -22.14
CA SER A 661 15.71 6.64 -22.59
C SER A 661 14.42 6.13 -21.97
N GLU A 662 14.21 6.33 -20.67
CA GLU A 662 13.00 5.96 -19.95
C GLU A 662 11.76 6.72 -20.49
N GLY A 663 11.90 8.03 -20.77
CA GLY A 663 10.82 8.87 -21.31
C GLY A 663 10.42 8.52 -22.73
N LEU A 664 11.36 7.99 -23.51
CA LEU A 664 11.13 7.59 -24.92
C LEU A 664 10.85 6.08 -25.06
N ILE A 665 10.59 5.36 -23.98
CA ILE A 665 10.18 3.96 -24.05
C ILE A 665 8.89 3.86 -24.88
N GLY A 666 8.87 2.97 -25.89
CA GLY A 666 7.73 2.74 -26.79
C GLY A 666 7.67 3.67 -28.00
N TRP A 667 8.54 4.66 -28.08
CA TRP A 667 8.64 5.53 -29.26
C TRP A 667 9.37 4.84 -30.41
N GLN A 668 8.87 5.03 -31.63
CA GLN A 668 9.55 4.57 -32.84
C GLN A 668 10.46 5.65 -33.41
N ARG A 669 10.11 6.91 -33.21
CA ARG A 669 10.87 8.08 -33.64
C ARG A 669 10.53 9.25 -32.73
N ALA A 670 11.54 10.07 -32.43
CA ALA A 670 11.40 11.30 -31.67
C ALA A 670 12.10 12.45 -32.39
N PRO A 671 11.65 13.71 -32.21
CA PRO A 671 12.39 14.88 -32.70
C PRO A 671 13.77 14.91 -32.05
N LYS A 672 14.81 15.16 -32.85
CA LYS A 672 16.19 15.29 -32.32
C LYS A 672 16.34 16.63 -31.63
N PRO A 673 16.77 16.68 -30.34
CA PRO A 673 17.06 17.93 -29.66
C PRO A 673 18.22 18.68 -30.38
N GLU A 674 18.18 20.02 -30.35
CA GLU A 674 19.15 20.87 -31.05
C GLU A 674 20.57 20.63 -30.54
N HIS A 675 20.75 20.53 -29.22
CA HIS A 675 22.08 20.37 -28.59
C HIS A 675 22.45 18.89 -28.31
N TRP A 676 21.74 17.95 -28.93
CA TRP A 676 21.98 16.51 -28.71
C TRP A 676 23.40 16.07 -29.07
N ASP A 677 23.90 16.46 -30.24
CA ASP A 677 25.24 16.03 -30.72
C ASP A 677 26.34 16.57 -29.82
N ASP A 678 26.22 17.83 -29.38
CA ASP A 678 27.21 18.43 -28.47
C ASP A 678 27.23 17.72 -27.12
N PHE A 679 26.04 17.37 -26.60
CA PHE A 679 25.89 16.65 -25.32
C PHE A 679 26.49 15.24 -25.39
N VAL A 680 26.20 14.49 -26.46
CA VAL A 680 26.70 13.14 -26.67
C VAL A 680 28.22 13.11 -26.84
N ASN A 681 28.80 14.05 -27.62
CA ASN A 681 30.24 14.15 -27.81
C ASN A 681 30.99 14.32 -26.47
N LYS A 682 30.33 14.91 -25.44
CA LYS A 682 30.91 15.11 -24.12
C LYS A 682 30.62 13.93 -23.16
N SER A 683 29.67 13.05 -23.49
CA SER A 683 29.21 11.97 -22.60
C SER A 683 30.14 10.74 -22.56
N GLY A 684 31.09 10.64 -23.48
CA GLY A 684 32.16 9.62 -23.46
C GLY A 684 31.72 8.21 -23.82
N GLN A 685 32.64 7.24 -23.63
CA GLN A 685 32.44 5.83 -24.02
C GLN A 685 31.54 5.01 -23.08
N GLN A 686 31.29 5.46 -21.85
CA GLN A 686 30.56 4.67 -20.84
C GLN A 686 29.08 4.53 -21.16
N HIS A 687 28.49 5.43 -21.95
CA HIS A 687 27.09 5.43 -22.32
C HIS A 687 26.83 5.13 -23.80
N VAL A 688 27.78 4.46 -24.46
CA VAL A 688 27.75 4.28 -25.91
C VAL A 688 26.53 3.51 -26.41
N ASP A 689 26.08 2.49 -25.70
CA ASP A 689 24.94 1.68 -26.10
C ASP A 689 23.65 2.49 -25.99
N LEU A 690 23.45 3.15 -24.86
CA LEU A 690 22.30 4.02 -24.62
C LEU A 690 22.23 5.19 -25.62
N THR A 691 23.41 5.80 -25.89
CA THR A 691 23.52 6.86 -26.89
C THR A 691 23.20 6.38 -28.31
N ARG A 692 23.63 5.15 -28.66
CA ARG A 692 23.31 4.54 -29.95
C ARG A 692 21.81 4.33 -30.13
N GLU A 693 21.15 3.83 -29.12
CA GLU A 693 19.69 3.61 -29.11
C GLU A 693 18.93 4.93 -29.30
N LEU A 694 19.31 5.97 -28.58
CA LEU A 694 18.69 7.29 -28.67
C LEU A 694 18.97 7.95 -30.04
N ASN A 695 20.17 7.80 -30.59
CA ASN A 695 20.50 8.29 -31.94
C ASN A 695 19.57 7.67 -32.99
N VAL A 696 19.26 6.38 -32.86
CA VAL A 696 18.33 5.72 -33.78
C VAL A 696 16.93 6.33 -33.68
N LEU A 697 16.44 6.57 -32.46
CA LEU A 697 15.12 7.21 -32.24
C LEU A 697 15.09 8.63 -32.83
N PHE A 698 16.20 9.35 -32.79
CA PHE A 698 16.37 10.68 -33.38
C PHE A 698 16.63 10.69 -34.91
N GLY A 699 16.59 9.50 -35.54
CA GLY A 699 16.63 9.35 -36.99
C GLY A 699 18.02 9.33 -37.61
N ASP A 700 19.06 9.00 -36.84
CA ASP A 700 20.40 8.80 -37.37
C ASP A 700 20.48 7.49 -38.17
N GLY A 701 20.55 7.58 -39.50
CA GLY A 701 20.60 6.41 -40.38
C GLY A 701 21.87 5.57 -40.19
N ARG A 702 22.95 6.14 -39.70
CA ARG A 702 24.19 5.44 -39.40
C ARG A 702 24.03 4.58 -38.16
N ALA A 703 23.44 5.15 -37.10
CA ALA A 703 23.13 4.40 -35.88
C ALA A 703 22.15 3.25 -36.15
N MET A 704 21.18 3.40 -37.06
CA MET A 704 20.29 2.34 -37.49
C MET A 704 21.08 1.21 -38.17
N GLN A 705 22.00 1.53 -39.06
CA GLN A 705 22.83 0.56 -39.76
C GLN A 705 23.75 -0.20 -38.77
N ASP A 706 24.36 0.53 -37.83
CA ASP A 706 25.18 -0.06 -36.77
C ASP A 706 24.35 -1.03 -35.89
N LEU A 707 23.09 -0.66 -35.55
CA LEU A 707 22.19 -1.50 -34.79
C LEU A 707 21.85 -2.80 -35.55
N ILE A 708 21.60 -2.72 -36.86
CA ILE A 708 21.37 -3.87 -37.73
C ILE A 708 22.62 -4.76 -37.77
N GLU A 709 23.81 -4.21 -37.88
CA GLU A 709 25.06 -4.96 -37.91
C GLU A 709 25.36 -5.66 -36.61
N VAL A 710 25.07 -5.03 -35.47
CA VAL A 710 25.13 -5.66 -34.13
C VAL A 710 24.18 -6.82 -34.05
N ALA A 711 22.89 -6.64 -34.36
CA ALA A 711 21.88 -7.70 -34.30
C ALA A 711 22.22 -8.90 -35.18
N MET A 712 22.71 -8.63 -36.41
CA MET A 712 23.13 -9.62 -37.38
C MET A 712 24.42 -10.35 -37.02
N GLY A 713 25.16 -9.88 -35.99
CA GLY A 713 26.45 -10.45 -35.59
C GLY A 713 27.58 -10.15 -36.57
N LYS A 714 27.55 -9.02 -37.25
CA LYS A 714 28.59 -8.54 -38.11
C LYS A 714 29.68 -7.76 -37.37
N THR A 715 29.46 -7.57 -36.08
CA THR A 715 30.39 -6.91 -35.14
C THR A 715 30.80 -7.90 -34.06
N ASP A 716 31.86 -7.58 -33.28
CA ASP A 716 32.28 -8.38 -32.12
C ASP A 716 31.44 -8.05 -30.87
N ALA A 717 30.10 -8.21 -31.00
CA ALA A 717 29.12 -7.93 -29.93
C ALA A 717 28.67 -9.19 -29.22
N SER A 718 28.46 -9.10 -27.92
CA SER A 718 27.91 -10.21 -27.11
C SER A 718 26.50 -10.63 -27.55
N ASP A 719 26.07 -11.86 -27.23
CA ASP A 719 24.71 -12.32 -27.50
C ASP A 719 23.66 -11.41 -26.80
N GLU A 720 23.98 -10.86 -25.65
CA GLU A 720 23.11 -9.91 -24.91
C GLU A 720 22.96 -8.60 -25.68
N SER A 721 24.06 -8.03 -26.15
CA SER A 721 24.03 -6.81 -26.98
C SER A 721 23.29 -7.04 -28.30
N ARG A 722 23.44 -8.23 -28.90
CA ARG A 722 22.71 -8.60 -30.12
C ARG A 722 21.22 -8.75 -29.88
N LEU A 723 20.85 -9.32 -28.73
CA LEU A 723 19.44 -9.48 -28.31
C LEU A 723 18.79 -8.11 -28.09
N ALA A 724 19.46 -7.23 -27.36
CA ALA A 724 19.01 -5.86 -27.10
C ALA A 724 18.86 -5.06 -28.41
N ALA A 725 19.84 -5.21 -29.33
CA ALA A 725 19.77 -4.58 -30.65
C ALA A 725 18.57 -5.09 -31.47
N LEU A 726 18.31 -6.39 -31.47
CA LEU A 726 17.15 -6.98 -32.17
C LEU A 726 15.83 -6.52 -31.54
N GLU A 727 15.74 -6.49 -30.22
CA GLU A 727 14.56 -5.99 -29.50
C GLU A 727 14.27 -4.53 -29.88
N LYS A 728 15.28 -3.70 -29.92
CA LYS A 728 15.15 -2.30 -30.35
C LYS A 728 14.72 -2.17 -31.82
N LEU A 729 15.26 -3.00 -32.72
CA LEU A 729 14.83 -3.05 -34.12
C LEU A 729 13.35 -3.44 -34.25
N ILE A 730 12.88 -4.41 -33.45
CA ILE A 730 11.45 -4.80 -33.41
C ILE A 730 10.56 -3.65 -32.95
N GLN A 731 11.04 -2.85 -31.98
CA GLN A 731 10.31 -1.69 -31.46
C GLN A 731 10.23 -0.57 -32.53
N ILE A 732 11.35 -0.27 -33.20
CA ILE A 732 11.46 0.79 -34.22
C ILE A 732 10.75 0.41 -35.53
N ASP A 733 10.67 -0.87 -35.86
CA ASP A 733 10.01 -1.43 -37.03
C ASP A 733 10.59 -0.94 -38.38
N PRO A 734 11.90 -1.11 -38.62
CA PRO A 734 12.50 -0.68 -39.88
C PRO A 734 11.99 -1.54 -41.05
N PRO A 735 12.00 -1.04 -42.28
CA PRO A 735 11.54 -1.80 -43.46
C PRO A 735 12.21 -3.17 -43.66
N GLN A 736 13.45 -3.35 -43.16
CA GLN A 736 14.23 -4.57 -43.24
C GLN A 736 13.94 -5.55 -42.10
N LEU A 737 13.03 -5.23 -41.14
CA LEU A 737 12.83 -6.04 -39.94
C LEU A 737 12.48 -7.49 -40.25
N ARG A 738 11.63 -7.71 -41.25
CA ARG A 738 11.22 -9.07 -41.66
C ARG A 738 12.43 -9.92 -42.09
N GLU A 739 13.27 -9.38 -42.97
CA GLU A 739 14.45 -10.09 -43.49
C GLU A 739 15.47 -10.37 -42.37
N ILE A 740 15.66 -9.41 -41.45
CA ILE A 740 16.51 -9.56 -40.27
C ILE A 740 16.01 -10.72 -39.42
N CYS A 741 14.75 -10.69 -39.03
CA CYS A 741 14.16 -11.72 -38.18
C CYS A 741 14.11 -13.10 -38.84
N GLU A 742 13.79 -13.20 -40.14
CA GLU A 742 13.82 -14.46 -40.88
C GLU A 742 15.22 -15.08 -40.89
N SER A 743 16.26 -14.25 -41.04
CA SER A 743 17.66 -14.72 -41.02
C SER A 743 18.12 -15.18 -39.64
N LEU A 744 17.58 -14.60 -38.55
CA LEU A 744 17.95 -14.91 -37.17
C LEU A 744 17.11 -16.03 -36.56
N LEU A 745 16.02 -16.46 -37.22
CA LEU A 745 15.15 -17.53 -36.72
C LEU A 745 15.86 -18.89 -36.55
N GLY A 746 16.98 -19.09 -37.24
CA GLY A 746 17.87 -20.23 -37.07
C GLY A 746 18.89 -20.13 -35.93
N ASN A 747 19.00 -18.99 -35.27
CA ASN A 747 19.98 -18.76 -34.20
C ASN A 747 19.38 -19.11 -32.83
N ASN A 748 19.92 -20.11 -32.15
CA ASN A 748 19.37 -20.64 -30.88
C ASN A 748 19.36 -19.63 -29.70
N ARG A 749 20.06 -18.50 -29.80
CA ARG A 749 20.07 -17.42 -28.80
C ARG A 749 19.06 -16.33 -29.12
N LEU A 750 18.81 -16.07 -30.42
CA LEU A 750 18.01 -14.96 -30.92
C LEU A 750 16.67 -15.40 -31.51
N ASN A 751 16.44 -16.70 -31.72
CA ASN A 751 15.28 -17.22 -32.46
C ASN A 751 13.93 -16.85 -31.84
N VAL A 752 13.81 -16.78 -30.51
CA VAL A 752 12.55 -16.40 -29.83
C VAL A 752 12.25 -14.92 -30.11
N MET A 753 13.26 -14.06 -29.99
CA MET A 753 13.10 -12.64 -30.29
C MET A 753 12.82 -12.44 -31.80
N ALA A 754 13.48 -13.19 -32.65
CA ALA A 754 13.21 -13.16 -34.09
C ALA A 754 11.77 -13.61 -34.43
N ALA A 755 11.27 -14.66 -33.78
CA ALA A 755 9.87 -15.09 -33.92
C ALA A 755 8.90 -14.00 -33.43
N ARG A 756 9.24 -13.29 -32.34
CA ARG A 756 8.48 -12.15 -31.83
C ARG A 756 8.43 -11.00 -32.86
N GLY A 757 9.56 -10.65 -33.46
CA GLY A 757 9.60 -9.65 -34.54
C GLY A 757 8.76 -10.06 -35.73
N LEU A 758 8.82 -11.34 -36.14
CA LEU A 758 8.03 -11.88 -37.24
C LEU A 758 6.52 -11.88 -36.96
N SER A 759 6.10 -11.92 -35.69
CA SER A 759 4.67 -11.88 -35.34
C SER A 759 3.97 -10.58 -35.74
N LYS A 760 4.69 -9.52 -36.03
CA LYS A 760 4.13 -8.28 -36.56
C LYS A 760 3.57 -8.42 -37.99
N PHE A 761 4.03 -9.41 -38.75
CA PHE A 761 3.63 -9.62 -40.14
C PHE A 761 2.52 -10.67 -40.22
N ASN A 762 1.38 -10.28 -40.78
CA ASN A 762 0.23 -11.19 -40.97
C ASN A 762 0.42 -12.07 -42.22
N ASP A 763 1.30 -13.07 -42.09
CA ASP A 763 1.60 -14.02 -43.17
C ASP A 763 1.62 -15.45 -42.59
N PRO A 764 0.66 -16.32 -43.01
CA PRO A 764 0.58 -17.71 -42.51
C PRO A 764 1.89 -18.50 -42.68
N SER A 765 2.73 -18.16 -43.67
CA SER A 765 4.01 -18.83 -43.89
C SER A 765 4.96 -18.64 -42.70
N ILE A 766 4.85 -17.56 -41.98
CA ILE A 766 5.62 -17.28 -40.75
C ILE A 766 5.19 -18.22 -39.64
N GLY A 767 3.89 -18.33 -39.35
CA GLY A 767 3.36 -19.30 -38.39
C GLY A 767 3.86 -20.70 -38.65
N LYS A 768 3.77 -21.13 -39.91
CA LYS A 768 4.29 -22.45 -40.39
C LYS A 768 5.80 -22.58 -40.21
N ALA A 769 6.57 -21.50 -40.46
CA ALA A 769 8.02 -21.49 -40.29
C ALA A 769 8.42 -21.66 -38.82
N ILE A 770 7.69 -20.98 -37.91
CA ILE A 770 7.90 -21.06 -36.46
C ILE A 770 7.54 -22.47 -35.95
N VAL A 771 6.39 -23.01 -36.34
CA VAL A 771 5.93 -24.35 -35.98
C VAL A 771 6.94 -25.42 -36.45
N ASN A 772 7.42 -25.32 -37.68
CA ASN A 772 8.42 -26.28 -38.21
C ASN A 772 9.76 -26.27 -37.45
N ARG A 773 10.05 -25.15 -36.76
CA ARG A 773 11.27 -25.02 -35.94
C ARG A 773 11.01 -25.17 -34.44
N TYR A 774 9.80 -25.56 -34.02
CA TYR A 774 9.40 -25.60 -32.61
C TYR A 774 10.39 -26.37 -31.74
N GLY A 775 10.88 -27.54 -32.23
CA GLY A 775 11.86 -28.33 -31.53
C GLY A 775 13.23 -27.65 -31.33
N SER A 776 13.58 -26.65 -32.14
CA SER A 776 14.84 -25.89 -32.01
C SER A 776 14.82 -24.80 -30.94
N PHE A 777 13.63 -24.40 -30.49
CA PHE A 777 13.52 -23.47 -29.37
C PHE A 777 13.83 -24.17 -28.05
N ARG A 778 14.65 -23.54 -27.22
CA ARG A 778 15.02 -24.06 -25.89
C ARG A 778 13.77 -24.21 -25.03
N ALA A 779 13.66 -25.34 -24.31
CA ALA A 779 12.48 -25.67 -23.54
C ALA A 779 11.92 -24.54 -22.62
N PRO A 780 12.75 -23.78 -21.88
CA PRO A 780 12.24 -22.69 -21.05
C PRO A 780 11.55 -21.55 -21.82
N PHE A 781 11.81 -21.41 -23.11
CA PHE A 781 11.28 -20.33 -23.96
C PHE A 781 10.12 -20.77 -24.87
N ARG A 782 9.79 -22.06 -24.90
CA ARG A 782 8.64 -22.56 -25.71
C ARG A 782 7.30 -21.92 -25.34
N PRO A 783 7.00 -21.65 -24.07
CA PRO A 783 5.77 -20.92 -23.72
C PRO A 783 5.65 -19.56 -24.41
N GLN A 784 6.75 -18.82 -24.59
CA GLN A 784 6.76 -17.56 -25.35
C GLN A 784 6.44 -17.79 -26.83
N VAL A 785 6.99 -18.85 -27.43
CA VAL A 785 6.72 -19.20 -28.83
C VAL A 785 5.25 -19.57 -29.02
N VAL A 786 4.65 -20.33 -28.10
CA VAL A 786 3.22 -20.63 -28.10
C VAL A 786 2.39 -19.36 -27.94
N SER A 787 2.81 -18.42 -27.08
CA SER A 787 2.14 -17.14 -26.93
C SER A 787 2.15 -16.33 -28.24
N ILE A 788 3.31 -16.30 -28.94
CA ILE A 788 3.45 -15.68 -30.27
C ILE A 788 2.49 -16.32 -31.27
N LEU A 789 2.44 -17.64 -31.31
CA LEU A 789 1.55 -18.39 -32.20
C LEU A 789 0.07 -18.21 -31.86
N SER A 790 -0.26 -17.90 -30.61
CA SER A 790 -1.63 -17.63 -30.12
C SER A 790 -2.12 -16.20 -30.39
N SER A 791 -1.30 -15.33 -30.97
CA SER A 791 -1.59 -13.88 -31.06
C SER A 791 -2.48 -13.47 -32.23
N ARG A 792 -2.65 -14.35 -33.24
CA ARG A 792 -3.50 -14.09 -34.43
C ARG A 792 -4.09 -15.37 -35.03
N PRO A 793 -5.23 -15.30 -35.77
CA PRO A 793 -5.91 -16.48 -36.30
C PRO A 793 -5.04 -17.35 -37.21
N SER A 794 -4.27 -16.74 -38.13
CA SER A 794 -3.41 -17.46 -39.06
C SER A 794 -2.31 -18.26 -38.40
N PHE A 795 -1.77 -17.79 -37.30
CA PHE A 795 -0.73 -18.50 -36.55
C PHE A 795 -1.34 -19.55 -35.61
N ALA A 796 -2.48 -19.21 -34.99
CA ALA A 796 -3.19 -20.13 -34.11
C ALA A 796 -3.66 -21.37 -34.89
N THR A 797 -4.11 -21.22 -36.15
CA THR A 797 -4.43 -22.33 -37.03
C THR A 797 -3.25 -23.28 -37.21
N GLU A 798 -2.05 -22.75 -37.51
CA GLU A 798 -0.84 -23.57 -37.69
C GLU A 798 -0.42 -24.27 -36.38
N LEU A 799 -0.56 -23.58 -35.25
CA LEU A 799 -0.31 -24.13 -33.91
C LEU A 799 -1.26 -25.29 -33.61
N LEU A 800 -2.56 -25.09 -33.79
CA LEU A 800 -3.57 -26.12 -33.47
C LEU A 800 -3.43 -27.34 -34.34
N HIS A 801 -3.21 -27.17 -35.65
CA HIS A 801 -2.90 -28.30 -36.54
C HIS A 801 -1.60 -29.03 -36.14
N ALA A 802 -0.58 -28.29 -35.68
CA ALA A 802 0.66 -28.93 -35.20
C ALA A 802 0.45 -29.74 -33.91
N ILE A 803 -0.50 -29.30 -33.05
CA ILE A 803 -0.90 -30.06 -31.87
C ILE A 803 -1.71 -31.29 -32.27
N GLU A 804 -2.64 -31.15 -33.19
CA GLU A 804 -3.42 -32.27 -33.76
C GLU A 804 -2.51 -33.32 -34.40
N ASP A 805 -1.52 -32.90 -35.18
CA ASP A 805 -0.50 -33.76 -35.79
C ASP A 805 0.49 -34.36 -34.78
N GLY A 806 0.47 -33.95 -33.49
CA GLY A 806 1.40 -34.40 -32.46
C GLY A 806 2.82 -33.85 -32.59
N LYS A 807 3.05 -32.84 -33.42
CA LYS A 807 4.34 -32.12 -33.54
C LYS A 807 4.63 -31.23 -32.33
N ILE A 808 3.58 -30.67 -31.74
CA ILE A 808 3.61 -29.88 -30.52
C ILE A 808 2.73 -30.59 -29.50
N SER A 809 3.21 -30.69 -28.25
CA SER A 809 2.40 -31.33 -27.20
C SER A 809 1.17 -30.47 -26.88
N ARG A 810 0.00 -31.10 -26.74
CA ARG A 810 -1.20 -30.43 -26.23
C ARG A 810 -0.94 -29.69 -24.92
N SER A 811 -0.07 -30.24 -24.09
CA SER A 811 0.30 -29.67 -22.80
C SER A 811 1.14 -28.38 -22.90
N ASP A 812 1.67 -28.08 -24.09
CA ASP A 812 2.41 -26.81 -24.28
C ASP A 812 1.47 -25.64 -24.55
N LEU A 813 0.19 -25.87 -24.89
CA LEU A 813 -0.87 -24.86 -24.99
C LEU A 813 -1.56 -24.73 -23.64
N SER A 814 -1.25 -23.65 -22.93
CA SER A 814 -1.87 -23.36 -21.63
C SER A 814 -3.33 -22.90 -21.80
N ALA A 815 -4.13 -23.05 -20.72
CA ALA A 815 -5.50 -22.55 -20.68
C ALA A 815 -5.60 -21.03 -20.92
N PHE A 816 -4.57 -20.26 -20.51
CA PHE A 816 -4.49 -18.82 -20.81
C PHE A 816 -4.37 -18.57 -22.31
N GLN A 817 -3.49 -19.28 -23.00
CA GLN A 817 -3.29 -19.14 -24.44
C GLN A 817 -4.48 -19.67 -25.25
N ALA A 818 -5.12 -20.76 -24.82
CA ALA A 818 -6.37 -21.24 -25.41
C ALA A 818 -7.48 -20.18 -25.32
N ARG A 819 -7.63 -19.50 -24.17
CA ARG A 819 -8.57 -18.38 -24.00
C ARG A 819 -8.20 -17.17 -24.89
N GLN A 820 -6.91 -16.86 -25.02
CA GLN A 820 -6.44 -15.82 -25.94
C GLN A 820 -6.86 -16.14 -27.37
N ILE A 821 -6.64 -17.38 -27.82
CA ILE A 821 -7.06 -17.82 -29.16
C ILE A 821 -8.57 -17.69 -29.34
N LEU A 822 -9.38 -18.09 -28.35
CA LEU A 822 -10.85 -17.88 -28.38
C LEU A 822 -11.26 -16.41 -28.46
N SER A 823 -10.45 -15.49 -27.94
CA SER A 823 -10.70 -14.05 -28.00
C SER A 823 -10.36 -13.41 -29.34
N LEU A 824 -9.75 -14.15 -30.29
CA LEU A 824 -9.41 -13.68 -31.63
C LEU A 824 -10.66 -13.44 -32.51
N GLY A 825 -11.81 -13.96 -32.12
CA GLY A 825 -13.08 -13.74 -32.82
C GLY A 825 -13.22 -14.51 -34.14
N ASP A 826 -12.43 -15.54 -34.38
CA ASP A 826 -12.49 -16.42 -35.55
C ASP A 826 -13.17 -17.74 -35.18
N ASP A 827 -14.36 -17.98 -35.75
CA ASP A 827 -15.19 -19.16 -35.45
C ASP A 827 -14.53 -20.48 -35.86
N THR A 828 -13.73 -20.47 -36.92
CA THR A 828 -12.99 -21.67 -37.37
C THR A 828 -11.90 -22.05 -36.40
N VAL A 829 -11.13 -21.07 -35.97
CA VAL A 829 -10.08 -21.25 -34.97
C VAL A 829 -10.69 -21.60 -33.61
N ALA A 830 -11.79 -21.02 -33.23
CA ALA A 830 -12.52 -21.36 -32.01
C ALA A 830 -13.03 -22.81 -32.03
N GLN A 831 -13.46 -23.33 -33.19
CA GLN A 831 -13.84 -24.73 -33.34
C GLN A 831 -12.60 -25.66 -33.19
N LEU A 832 -11.49 -25.32 -33.82
CA LEU A 832 -10.25 -26.08 -33.69
C LEU A 832 -9.75 -26.14 -32.23
N VAL A 833 -9.91 -25.06 -31.47
CA VAL A 833 -9.59 -25.08 -30.03
C VAL A 833 -10.47 -26.06 -29.28
N ARG A 834 -11.79 -26.12 -29.58
CA ARG A 834 -12.70 -27.09 -28.96
C ARG A 834 -12.30 -28.53 -29.30
N ASP A 835 -11.96 -28.79 -30.57
CA ASP A 835 -11.60 -30.10 -31.04
C ASP A 835 -10.27 -30.62 -30.47
N VAL A 836 -9.27 -29.71 -30.34
CA VAL A 836 -7.92 -30.05 -29.88
C VAL A 836 -7.75 -29.91 -28.36
N TRP A 837 -8.40 -28.90 -27.74
CA TRP A 837 -8.16 -28.58 -26.33
C TRP A 837 -9.36 -28.85 -25.41
N GLY A 838 -10.62 -28.75 -25.91
CA GLY A 838 -11.85 -29.01 -25.15
C GLY A 838 -12.72 -27.75 -24.91
N ASP A 839 -13.93 -27.95 -24.35
CA ASP A 839 -14.88 -26.85 -24.04
C ASP A 839 -14.58 -26.17 -22.70
N VAL A 840 -14.64 -24.83 -22.64
CA VAL A 840 -14.25 -24.02 -21.49
C VAL A 840 -15.47 -23.30 -20.89
N ARG A 841 -16.62 -23.95 -20.72
CA ARG A 841 -17.79 -23.33 -20.09
C ARG A 841 -18.49 -24.28 -19.13
N GLU A 842 -18.35 -24.02 -17.85
CA GLU A 842 -19.17 -24.62 -16.78
C GLU A 842 -20.15 -23.58 -16.23
N SER A 843 -21.38 -24.00 -15.88
CA SER A 843 -22.34 -23.18 -15.13
C SER A 843 -21.88 -22.99 -13.68
N SER A 844 -22.44 -21.99 -12.96
CA SER A 844 -22.10 -21.75 -11.55
C SER A 844 -22.42 -22.94 -10.64
N ASP A 845 -23.45 -23.72 -10.96
CA ASP A 845 -23.86 -24.88 -10.17
C ASP A 845 -22.97 -26.10 -10.47
N GLU A 846 -22.51 -26.28 -11.72
CA GLU A 846 -21.52 -27.28 -12.08
C GLU A 846 -20.18 -27.01 -11.40
N LYS A 847 -19.73 -25.76 -11.34
CA LYS A 847 -18.51 -25.38 -10.61
C LYS A 847 -18.62 -25.68 -9.11
N LYS A 848 -19.75 -25.37 -8.48
CA LYS A 848 -19.99 -25.71 -7.05
C LYS A 848 -19.95 -27.22 -6.80
N ALA A 849 -20.62 -28.00 -7.67
CA ALA A 849 -20.61 -29.45 -7.56
C ALA A 849 -19.19 -30.01 -7.74
N ARG A 850 -18.43 -29.45 -8.67
CA ARG A 850 -17.04 -29.82 -8.92
C ARG A 850 -16.12 -29.46 -7.76
N MET A 851 -16.25 -28.26 -7.19
CA MET A 851 -15.49 -27.87 -6.00
C MET A 851 -15.75 -28.85 -4.84
N ALA A 852 -17.01 -29.17 -4.57
CA ALA A 852 -17.37 -30.12 -3.52
C ALA A 852 -16.77 -31.54 -3.79
N ALA A 853 -16.81 -32.01 -5.04
CA ALA A 853 -16.23 -33.30 -5.43
C ALA A 853 -14.69 -33.30 -5.26
N LEU A 854 -13.99 -32.23 -5.67
CA LEU A 854 -12.55 -32.09 -5.49
C LEU A 854 -12.16 -32.01 -4.02
N THR A 855 -12.85 -31.24 -3.22
CA THR A 855 -12.59 -31.17 -1.76
C THR A 855 -12.76 -32.54 -1.10
N ALA A 856 -13.78 -33.30 -1.48
CA ALA A 856 -13.99 -34.65 -0.96
C ALA A 856 -12.88 -35.62 -1.41
N GLN A 857 -12.39 -35.53 -2.66
CA GLN A 857 -11.34 -36.37 -3.22
C GLN A 857 -9.97 -36.04 -2.63
N LEU A 858 -9.68 -34.77 -2.36
CA LEU A 858 -8.40 -34.25 -1.91
C LEU A 858 -8.32 -34.12 -0.37
N GLY A 859 -9.09 -34.87 0.38
CA GLY A 859 -9.06 -34.86 1.84
C GLY A 859 -7.66 -35.11 2.43
N PRO A 860 -7.46 -34.84 3.76
CA PRO A 860 -6.14 -34.89 4.40
C PRO A 860 -5.37 -36.20 4.15
N ASP A 861 -6.06 -37.34 4.19
CA ASP A 861 -5.43 -38.65 3.92
C ASP A 861 -4.92 -38.78 2.49
N SER A 862 -5.64 -38.24 1.50
CA SER A 862 -5.23 -38.24 0.10
C SER A 862 -3.99 -37.36 -0.12
N LEU A 863 -3.99 -36.15 0.44
CA LEU A 863 -2.88 -35.20 0.35
C LEU A 863 -1.63 -35.67 1.12
N ALA A 864 -1.79 -36.40 2.21
CA ALA A 864 -0.65 -37.01 2.93
C ALA A 864 0.15 -38.02 2.05
N HIS A 865 -0.50 -38.62 1.09
CA HIS A 865 0.12 -39.59 0.15
C HIS A 865 0.52 -38.97 -1.19
N SER A 866 0.51 -37.64 -1.32
CA SER A 866 0.90 -36.96 -2.57
C SER A 866 2.43 -36.99 -2.77
N ASP A 867 2.85 -37.13 -4.03
CA ASP A 867 4.23 -36.88 -4.45
C ASP A 867 4.42 -35.37 -4.71
N ARG A 868 4.98 -34.69 -3.75
CA ARG A 868 5.18 -33.24 -3.81
C ARG A 868 6.20 -32.81 -4.87
N SER A 869 7.19 -33.67 -5.14
CA SER A 869 8.19 -33.44 -6.20
C SER A 869 7.55 -33.44 -7.57
N ALA A 870 6.73 -34.49 -7.85
CA ALA A 870 5.91 -34.57 -9.04
C ALA A 870 4.90 -33.40 -9.12
N GLY A 871 4.30 -33.03 -7.98
CA GLY A 871 3.42 -31.85 -7.87
C GLY A 871 4.13 -30.55 -8.23
N ARG A 872 5.39 -30.35 -7.82
CA ARG A 872 6.22 -29.23 -8.25
C ARG A 872 6.43 -29.20 -9.77
N ALA A 873 6.64 -30.34 -10.39
CA ALA A 873 6.78 -30.42 -11.84
C ALA A 873 5.47 -30.05 -12.56
N VAL A 874 4.31 -30.49 -12.03
CA VAL A 874 3.00 -30.06 -12.52
C VAL A 874 2.80 -28.56 -12.34
N PHE A 875 3.14 -28.01 -11.18
CA PHE A 875 3.09 -26.57 -10.93
C PHE A 875 3.96 -25.79 -11.92
N ALA A 876 5.19 -26.23 -12.14
CA ALA A 876 6.11 -25.60 -13.09
C ALA A 876 5.54 -25.54 -14.52
N LYS A 877 4.78 -26.55 -14.91
CA LYS A 877 4.15 -26.64 -16.22
C LYS A 877 2.85 -25.82 -16.33
N THR A 878 2.05 -25.76 -15.27
CA THR A 878 0.67 -25.27 -15.32
C THR A 878 0.51 -23.89 -14.72
N CYS A 879 1.20 -23.56 -13.64
CA CYS A 879 0.98 -22.39 -12.79
C CYS A 879 2.16 -21.40 -12.79
N GLN A 880 3.38 -21.89 -12.84
CA GLN A 880 4.61 -21.12 -12.65
C GLN A 880 4.81 -20.00 -13.68
N THR A 881 4.23 -20.13 -14.88
CA THR A 881 4.30 -19.07 -15.91
C THR A 881 3.70 -17.76 -15.42
N CYS A 882 2.60 -17.84 -14.65
CA CYS A 882 1.89 -16.67 -14.15
C CYS A 882 2.22 -16.38 -12.69
N HIS A 883 2.34 -17.41 -11.85
CA HIS A 883 2.51 -17.30 -10.42
C HIS A 883 3.94 -17.55 -9.97
N ARG A 884 4.36 -16.76 -9.01
CA ARG A 884 5.56 -17.03 -8.22
C ARG A 884 5.19 -17.92 -7.03
N LEU A 885 6.03 -18.93 -6.74
CA LEU A 885 5.95 -19.74 -5.54
C LEU A 885 7.37 -20.02 -5.05
N TYR A 886 7.67 -19.74 -3.79
CA TYR A 886 9.01 -19.84 -3.17
C TYR A 886 10.10 -19.12 -3.99
N GLY A 887 9.82 -17.90 -4.40
CA GLY A 887 10.75 -17.08 -5.16
C GLY A 887 10.92 -17.44 -6.64
N VAL A 888 10.30 -18.52 -7.13
CA VAL A 888 10.42 -19.01 -8.50
C VAL A 888 9.10 -18.87 -9.26
N GLY A 889 9.14 -18.25 -10.44
CA GLY A 889 7.97 -18.13 -11.33
C GLY A 889 7.68 -16.72 -11.82
N GLY A 890 6.56 -16.56 -12.53
CA GLY A 890 6.10 -15.32 -13.15
C GLY A 890 5.48 -14.33 -12.18
N LYS A 891 5.20 -13.12 -12.69
CA LYS A 891 4.62 -12.00 -11.93
C LYS A 891 3.26 -11.54 -12.50
N VAL A 892 2.62 -12.32 -13.37
CA VAL A 892 1.30 -12.00 -13.95
C VAL A 892 0.20 -12.22 -12.94
N GLY A 893 0.29 -13.29 -12.17
CA GLY A 893 -0.59 -13.60 -11.06
C GLY A 893 0.05 -13.21 -9.72
N PRO A 894 -0.73 -13.26 -8.63
CA PRO A 894 -0.21 -13.05 -7.29
C PRO A 894 0.89 -14.05 -6.96
N ASP A 895 1.83 -13.60 -6.13
CA ASP A 895 2.80 -14.50 -5.50
C ASP A 895 2.04 -15.45 -4.57
N LEU A 896 2.06 -16.73 -4.88
CA LEU A 896 1.35 -17.75 -4.12
C LEU A 896 2.07 -18.12 -2.82
N THR A 897 3.32 -17.71 -2.67
CA THR A 897 4.12 -18.02 -1.48
C THR A 897 3.37 -17.63 -0.21
N GLY A 898 2.61 -16.54 -0.25
CA GLY A 898 1.84 -16.03 0.88
C GLY A 898 0.32 -16.25 0.82
N SER A 899 -0.20 -17.01 -0.12
CA SER A 899 -1.64 -17.28 -0.16
C SER A 899 -2.04 -18.38 0.84
N ASN A 900 -3.33 -18.46 1.17
CA ASN A 900 -3.90 -19.45 2.10
C ASN A 900 -3.88 -20.89 1.53
N ARG A 901 -2.68 -21.39 1.21
CA ARG A 901 -2.48 -22.65 0.46
C ARG A 901 -2.73 -23.91 1.29
N ASN A 902 -2.66 -23.82 2.60
CA ASN A 902 -3.00 -24.92 3.50
C ASN A 902 -4.52 -25.13 3.64
N ASN A 903 -5.33 -24.17 3.21
CA ASN A 903 -6.79 -24.31 3.16
C ASN A 903 -7.21 -24.91 1.81
N LEU A 904 -7.70 -26.13 1.83
CA LEU A 904 -8.09 -26.85 0.62
C LEU A 904 -9.26 -26.19 -0.12
N ASP A 905 -10.27 -25.70 0.59
CA ASP A 905 -11.42 -25.03 -0.02
C ASP A 905 -11.01 -23.73 -0.70
N TYR A 906 -10.07 -23.00 -0.09
CA TYR A 906 -9.48 -21.81 -0.70
C TYR A 906 -8.74 -22.16 -2.00
N LEU A 907 -7.88 -23.17 -2.00
CA LEU A 907 -7.18 -23.61 -3.20
C LEU A 907 -8.17 -24.06 -4.28
N VAL A 908 -9.12 -24.91 -3.92
CA VAL A 908 -10.11 -25.46 -4.85
C VAL A 908 -10.95 -24.33 -5.47
N SER A 909 -11.44 -23.40 -4.64
CA SER A 909 -12.30 -22.30 -5.13
C SER A 909 -11.54 -21.35 -6.08
N ASN A 910 -10.31 -20.98 -5.76
CA ASN A 910 -9.52 -20.09 -6.61
C ASN A 910 -9.00 -20.75 -7.90
N ILE A 911 -8.82 -22.08 -7.91
CA ILE A 911 -8.38 -22.81 -9.09
C ILE A 911 -9.56 -23.16 -10.00
N VAL A 912 -10.70 -23.55 -9.45
CA VAL A 912 -11.90 -23.95 -10.23
C VAL A 912 -12.67 -22.72 -10.72
N ASP A 913 -12.82 -21.69 -9.87
CA ASP A 913 -13.54 -20.47 -10.24
C ASP A 913 -12.74 -19.18 -9.96
N PRO A 914 -11.62 -18.98 -10.65
CA PRO A 914 -10.73 -17.85 -10.43
C PRO A 914 -11.36 -16.49 -10.76
N SER A 915 -12.51 -16.48 -11.41
CA SER A 915 -13.25 -15.27 -11.79
C SER A 915 -14.33 -14.89 -10.78
N SER A 916 -14.64 -15.74 -9.79
CA SER A 916 -15.67 -15.47 -8.78
C SER A 916 -15.32 -14.25 -7.90
N VAL A 917 -14.04 -14.05 -7.63
CA VAL A 917 -13.53 -12.91 -6.85
C VAL A 917 -12.23 -12.42 -7.48
N VAL A 918 -12.31 -11.44 -8.38
CA VAL A 918 -11.14 -10.85 -9.05
C VAL A 918 -10.92 -9.44 -8.57
N ASP A 919 -9.78 -9.20 -7.93
CA ASP A 919 -9.31 -7.84 -7.70
C ASP A 919 -9.12 -7.10 -9.04
N LYS A 920 -9.48 -5.81 -9.07
CA LYS A 920 -9.37 -4.97 -10.28
C LYS A 920 -7.99 -5.03 -10.95
N ASN A 921 -6.95 -5.30 -10.16
CA ASN A 921 -5.56 -5.33 -10.58
C ASN A 921 -5.16 -6.62 -11.30
N TYR A 922 -5.96 -7.67 -11.17
CA TYR A 922 -5.76 -8.93 -11.86
C TYR A 922 -6.77 -9.17 -12.99
N ARG A 923 -7.54 -8.12 -13.34
CA ARG A 923 -8.40 -8.17 -14.52
C ARG A 923 -7.57 -8.04 -15.79
N MET A 924 -7.78 -8.96 -16.69
CA MET A 924 -7.05 -9.02 -17.95
C MET A 924 -7.50 -7.90 -18.90
N SER A 925 -6.53 -7.20 -19.47
CA SER A 925 -6.74 -6.32 -20.63
C SER A 925 -6.55 -7.12 -21.91
N LEU A 926 -7.49 -6.97 -22.85
CA LEU A 926 -7.37 -7.41 -24.24
C LEU A 926 -7.05 -6.20 -25.10
N ILE A 927 -5.93 -6.22 -25.78
CA ILE A 927 -5.45 -5.14 -26.65
C ILE A 927 -5.40 -5.65 -28.08
N LEU A 928 -6.24 -5.06 -28.94
CA LEU A 928 -6.20 -5.29 -30.38
C LEU A 928 -5.22 -4.27 -30.98
N MET A 929 -4.21 -4.77 -31.66
CA MET A 929 -3.22 -3.98 -32.37
C MET A 929 -3.68 -3.66 -33.79
N THR A 930 -3.23 -2.54 -34.35
CA THR A 930 -3.54 -2.13 -35.75
C THR A 930 -3.02 -3.13 -36.80
N ASP A 931 -2.06 -3.97 -36.44
CA ASP A 931 -1.57 -5.07 -37.26
C ASP A 931 -2.40 -6.36 -37.11
N GLY A 932 -3.50 -6.32 -36.35
CA GLY A 932 -4.43 -7.41 -36.12
C GLY A 932 -4.01 -8.44 -35.06
N ARG A 933 -2.92 -8.21 -34.33
CA ARG A 933 -2.58 -9.05 -33.17
C ARG A 933 -3.50 -8.72 -32.00
N VAL A 934 -3.87 -9.75 -31.24
CA VAL A 934 -4.51 -9.58 -29.93
C VAL A 934 -3.50 -9.94 -28.85
N ILE A 935 -3.26 -9.00 -27.94
CA ILE A 935 -2.36 -9.14 -26.80
C ILE A 935 -3.17 -9.12 -25.53
N SER A 936 -2.97 -10.12 -24.67
CA SER A 936 -3.68 -10.25 -23.39
C SER A 936 -2.70 -10.16 -22.24
N GLY A 937 -3.03 -9.43 -21.19
CA GLY A 937 -2.18 -9.33 -20.00
C GLY A 937 -2.66 -8.29 -19.02
N LEU A 938 -1.82 -8.03 -18.02
CA LEU A 938 -2.00 -6.97 -17.03
C LEU A 938 -1.25 -5.73 -17.47
N VAL A 939 -1.89 -4.59 -17.45
CA VAL A 939 -1.20 -3.32 -17.67
C VAL A 939 -0.40 -2.98 -16.42
N THR A 940 0.90 -2.78 -16.59
CA THR A 940 1.86 -2.52 -15.50
C THR A 940 2.36 -1.09 -15.50
N ASP A 941 2.33 -0.42 -16.65
CA ASP A 941 2.68 1.00 -16.80
C ASP A 941 1.99 1.58 -18.04
N GLU A 942 1.72 2.87 -18.01
CA GLU A 942 1.09 3.58 -19.13
C GLU A 942 1.49 5.06 -19.11
N ASN A 943 1.96 5.54 -20.26
CA ASN A 943 2.21 6.94 -20.51
C ASN A 943 1.42 7.45 -21.73
N ASP A 944 1.65 8.67 -22.16
CA ASP A 944 0.90 9.24 -23.31
C ASP A 944 1.12 8.49 -24.63
N LYS A 945 2.25 7.83 -24.81
CA LYS A 945 2.67 7.17 -26.05
C LYS A 945 2.69 5.65 -25.99
N SER A 946 2.78 5.07 -24.82
CA SER A 946 2.92 3.62 -24.68
C SER A 946 2.09 3.03 -23.53
N VAL A 947 1.83 1.74 -23.66
CA VAL A 947 1.24 0.88 -22.62
C VAL A 947 2.20 -0.26 -22.39
N SER A 948 2.68 -0.42 -21.17
CA SER A 948 3.43 -1.60 -20.73
C SER A 948 2.46 -2.66 -20.24
N ILE A 949 2.53 -3.84 -20.81
CA ILE A 949 1.65 -4.95 -20.49
C ILE A 949 2.47 -6.19 -20.11
N GLN A 950 2.18 -6.77 -18.97
CA GLN A 950 2.72 -8.05 -18.56
C GLN A 950 1.83 -9.15 -19.11
N THR A 951 2.31 -9.86 -20.12
CA THR A 951 1.65 -11.06 -20.62
C THR A 951 1.99 -12.28 -19.75
N ALA A 952 1.42 -13.43 -20.06
CA ALA A 952 1.76 -14.69 -19.38
C ALA A 952 3.26 -15.03 -19.45
N THR A 953 3.97 -14.56 -20.45
CA THR A 953 5.34 -14.99 -20.73
C THR A 953 6.38 -13.90 -20.71
N GLU A 954 5.99 -12.65 -20.88
CA GLU A 954 6.91 -11.53 -21.01
C GLU A 954 6.24 -10.17 -20.74
N ALA A 955 7.05 -9.16 -20.42
CA ALA A 955 6.62 -7.77 -20.42
C ALA A 955 6.78 -7.18 -21.84
N LEU A 956 5.75 -6.51 -22.33
CA LEU A 956 5.75 -5.84 -23.63
C LEU A 956 5.46 -4.37 -23.45
N VAL A 957 6.13 -3.53 -24.24
CA VAL A 957 5.79 -2.12 -24.38
C VAL A 957 5.13 -1.91 -25.74
N LEU A 958 3.89 -1.44 -25.71
CA LEU A 958 3.06 -1.25 -26.90
C LEU A 958 2.91 0.25 -27.16
N SER A 959 3.20 0.71 -28.38
CA SER A 959 2.90 2.09 -28.77
C SER A 959 1.40 2.29 -28.87
N LYS A 960 0.88 3.36 -28.28
CA LYS A 960 -0.56 3.68 -28.34
C LYS A 960 -1.05 3.93 -29.76
N ASP A 961 -0.21 4.43 -30.66
CA ASP A 961 -0.52 4.62 -32.07
C ASP A 961 -0.74 3.29 -32.81
N GLN A 962 -0.25 2.18 -32.27
CA GLN A 962 -0.43 0.84 -32.80
C GLN A 962 -1.58 0.08 -32.11
N ILE A 963 -2.28 0.68 -31.18
CA ILE A 963 -3.43 0.07 -30.50
C ILE A 963 -4.71 0.53 -31.21
N GLU A 964 -5.45 -0.44 -31.78
CA GLU A 964 -6.75 -0.19 -32.40
C GLU A 964 -7.85 -0.10 -31.34
N SER A 965 -7.85 -1.02 -30.38
CA SER A 965 -8.80 -1.00 -29.26
C SER A 965 -8.26 -1.71 -28.02
N ARG A 966 -8.76 -1.33 -26.86
CA ARG A 966 -8.46 -1.95 -25.58
C ARG A 966 -9.72 -2.21 -24.78
N LYS A 967 -9.86 -3.40 -24.24
CA LYS A 967 -11.00 -3.80 -23.41
C LYS A 967 -10.50 -4.42 -22.11
N LEU A 968 -10.92 -3.87 -20.98
CA LEU A 968 -10.75 -4.51 -19.68
C LEU A 968 -11.83 -5.58 -19.52
N THR A 969 -11.44 -6.81 -19.16
CA THR A 969 -12.39 -7.91 -18.94
C THR A 969 -12.85 -7.93 -17.48
N ASP A 970 -14.04 -8.49 -17.25
CA ASP A 970 -14.54 -8.76 -15.89
C ASP A 970 -13.98 -10.08 -15.33
N LYS A 971 -13.14 -10.78 -16.11
CA LYS A 971 -12.58 -12.07 -15.76
C LYS A 971 -11.17 -11.94 -15.22
N SER A 972 -10.80 -12.90 -14.38
CA SER A 972 -9.45 -13.08 -13.91
C SER A 972 -8.48 -13.32 -15.08
N SER A 973 -7.24 -12.86 -14.94
CA SER A 973 -6.13 -13.30 -15.80
C SER A 973 -5.83 -14.80 -15.62
N MET A 974 -6.21 -15.39 -14.48
CA MET A 974 -6.13 -16.83 -14.25
C MET A 974 -7.24 -17.54 -15.02
N PRO A 975 -6.91 -18.50 -15.91
CA PRO A 975 -7.92 -19.21 -16.68
C PRO A 975 -8.71 -20.23 -15.85
N GLU A 976 -9.95 -20.45 -16.21
CA GLU A 976 -10.73 -21.60 -15.73
C GLU A 976 -10.27 -22.89 -16.44
N GLY A 977 -10.52 -24.05 -15.84
CA GLY A 977 -10.19 -25.34 -16.45
C GLY A 977 -8.72 -25.76 -16.41
N LEU A 978 -7.90 -25.08 -15.62
CA LEU A 978 -6.45 -25.37 -15.50
C LEU A 978 -6.13 -26.83 -15.14
N ILE A 979 -6.95 -27.45 -14.31
CA ILE A 979 -6.74 -28.82 -13.83
C ILE A 979 -7.48 -29.89 -14.65
N ASP A 980 -8.26 -29.50 -15.68
CA ASP A 980 -9.08 -30.42 -16.46
C ASP A 980 -8.26 -31.35 -17.37
N THR A 981 -7.05 -30.91 -17.69
CA THR A 981 -6.11 -31.67 -18.51
C THR A 981 -5.19 -32.58 -17.70
N LEU A 982 -5.27 -32.50 -16.36
CA LEU A 982 -4.46 -33.28 -15.44
C LEU A 982 -5.17 -34.60 -15.06
N SER A 983 -4.40 -35.65 -14.85
CA SER A 983 -4.90 -36.89 -14.25
C SER A 983 -5.21 -36.66 -12.75
N GLU A 984 -6.05 -37.52 -12.17
CA GLU A 984 -6.37 -37.46 -10.73
C GLU A 984 -5.10 -37.51 -9.84
N THR A 985 -4.09 -38.28 -10.25
CA THR A 985 -2.80 -38.33 -9.56
C THR A 985 -2.06 -36.98 -9.64
N GLU A 986 -1.99 -36.38 -10.84
CA GLU A 986 -1.35 -35.08 -11.03
C GLU A 986 -2.07 -33.96 -10.26
N VAL A 987 -3.40 -34.00 -10.20
CA VAL A 987 -4.20 -33.06 -9.40
C VAL A 987 -3.87 -33.24 -7.92
N ARG A 988 -3.89 -34.46 -7.39
CA ARG A 988 -3.55 -34.73 -5.99
C ARG A 988 -2.12 -34.24 -5.67
N ASP A 989 -1.16 -34.56 -6.51
CA ASP A 989 0.25 -34.22 -6.30
C ASP A 989 0.48 -32.71 -6.40
N LEU A 990 -0.23 -32.02 -7.34
CA LEU A 990 -0.23 -30.57 -7.45
C LEU A 990 -0.78 -29.91 -6.17
N PHE A 991 -1.94 -30.36 -5.68
CA PHE A 991 -2.53 -29.80 -4.46
C PHE A 991 -1.67 -30.13 -3.23
N GLY A 992 -1.04 -31.29 -3.18
CA GLY A 992 -0.09 -31.66 -2.14
C GLY A 992 1.18 -30.78 -2.16
N TYR A 993 1.65 -30.38 -3.33
CA TYR A 993 2.75 -29.41 -3.47
C TYR A 993 2.28 -28.01 -3.13
N LEU A 994 1.13 -27.56 -3.65
CA LEU A 994 0.60 -26.23 -3.36
C LEU A 994 0.36 -26.01 -1.87
N SER A 995 -0.13 -27.01 -1.16
CA SER A 995 -0.37 -26.95 0.28
C SER A 995 0.89 -27.17 1.13
N HIS A 996 2.03 -27.58 0.53
CA HIS A 996 3.27 -27.77 1.28
C HIS A 996 3.88 -26.44 1.74
N PRO A 997 4.43 -26.36 2.95
CA PRO A 997 4.93 -25.09 3.50
C PRO A 997 6.27 -24.62 2.87
N THR A 998 7.10 -25.54 2.37
CA THR A 998 8.44 -25.23 1.86
C THR A 998 8.66 -25.73 0.45
N GLN A 999 9.68 -25.19 -0.22
CA GLN A 999 10.10 -25.70 -1.53
C GLN A 999 10.58 -27.14 -1.41
N VAL A 1000 10.23 -27.94 -2.41
CA VAL A 1000 10.72 -29.33 -2.60
C VAL A 1000 11.53 -29.42 -3.89
N ASP A 1001 12.40 -30.41 -4.01
CA ASP A 1001 13.18 -30.59 -5.23
C ASP A 1001 12.31 -31.06 -6.42
N LEU A 1002 12.74 -30.73 -7.63
CA LEU A 1002 12.12 -31.30 -8.83
C LEU A 1002 12.42 -32.82 -8.90
N PRO A 1003 11.55 -33.62 -9.49
CA PRO A 1003 11.85 -35.05 -9.71
C PRO A 1003 13.10 -35.17 -10.60
N GLU A 1004 13.93 -36.19 -10.31
CA GLU A 1004 15.16 -36.51 -11.08
C GLU A 1004 14.89 -36.80 -12.54
#